data_68f82060e680ca278a0d9d23a5d24b3f
#
_entry.id   68f82060e680ca278a0d9d23a5d24b3f
#
_cell.length_a   1.000
_cell.length_b   1.000
_cell.length_c   1.000
_cell.angle_alpha   90.00
_cell.angle_beta   90.00
_cell.angle_gamma   90.00
#
_symmetry.space_group_name_H-M   'P 1'
#
loop_
_entity.id
_entity.type
_entity.pdbx_description
1 polymer ?
#
loop_
_entity_poly.entity_id
_entity_poly.type
_entity_poly.pdbx_seq_one_letter_code
_entity_poly.pdbx_strand_id
1 'polypeptide(L)'
;MILEVSCLAKLSLVMSPMAIRLWVTGLTKRGTVDCHNEARDLSQCVRAESHPGARPGVRTRRRAPGDTMPSPSGPTDFRGNHEDNAYHTMLTEFNNHFILISGESGAGKTEASKKIQQYYAVSCPSTTLMNTVRDKMLMSNPVLEAFGNAKTLKNDNSSRFGKYMDIQFDSQGDAVGGHILNYLLEKSRVVHQNHGERNFHVFYQLVEGGSDDLLKQLGLGRDVQHYYYLTQGECAIVSSINDKNDWKSVKNALQVIEFDENNTNHLFRVIASVLHLGNVHFDADSKGHALLKNNTELNWVSDLLGVDANNLKEGLTFRKIETKTEQVLSPFTIDHAIYVRDALAKAIYEQTFTWLVNRINESMENKDSSRKTVIGLLDIYGFEVFYVNSFEQFCINYCNEKLQQLFIQLTLKAEQEEYEAEGIEWEPVQFFNNKIICDLVEEKHRGIISILDEECLRPGDATDLTFLERLEEKMGNHPHFVTHRLADNMTRKTLERGDFRLLHYTGEVTYCVVGFLDKNNDLFYRNIKDLVCQSKNAIVRECFSAVDTANKRRPETVVTQFKNSLQKLTEMLMAKEAWYIRCLKSNESKQPGQFDEALIRHQVKYLGLMEHLRVRRAGFAYRRRYEDFLKRYKPLCPATWPHWRGVPADGVELLAQHLGYLPDEYKMGRTKIFIRHPRTLYATEDAYEKCKHDLATKLQAKYKGYKVKGEFRKQKEAATKIETCWRGAQARKEKEKRAWAVKVIKKFIKAYINRGEAKSTDNSEYLAFVRQSYLNRLKNNLPKTVLDKTTWLTPPAVVTEASEILRKLHYRLMVRRYVRGIPPQRKAQLQMKVVTSSIFKGKKENYPQSIPQPFLDTRISEQEINIQVLSMIRNEQIKYSVPVIKYDRNGFKPRPRQLILTKTAAYVVEEAKVKQRVSYTSLKGLKSIK
;
A
#
# COMPACT_ATOMS: atom_id res chain seq x y z
N MET A 1 -14.05 10.88 3.72
CA MET A 1 -14.08 11.98 2.72
C MET A 1 -13.22 13.18 3.10
N ILE A 2 -13.29 13.75 4.29
CA ILE A 2 -12.37 14.85 4.69
C ILE A 2 -10.90 14.37 4.78
N LEU A 3 -10.67 13.12 5.10
CA LEU A 3 -9.33 12.50 5.09
C LEU A 3 -8.85 12.07 3.68
N GLU A 4 -9.74 11.73 2.75
CA GLU A 4 -9.39 11.35 1.38
C GLU A 4 -8.84 12.51 0.54
N VAL A 5 -9.41 13.70 0.67
CA VAL A 5 -8.93 14.91 -0.04
C VAL A 5 -7.53 15.34 0.45
N SER A 6 -7.23 15.11 1.73
CA SER A 6 -5.92 15.38 2.32
C SER A 6 -4.83 14.42 1.82
N CYS A 7 -5.14 13.13 1.59
CA CYS A 7 -4.17 12.15 1.09
C CYS A 7 -3.75 12.39 -0.38
N LEU A 8 -4.70 12.70 -1.25
CA LEU A 8 -4.43 12.92 -2.68
C LEU A 8 -3.68 14.25 -2.95
N ALA A 9 -3.98 15.29 -2.18
CA ALA A 9 -3.25 16.57 -2.28
C ALA A 9 -1.81 16.48 -1.76
N LYS A 10 -1.51 15.58 -0.80
CA LYS A 10 -0.16 15.42 -0.22
C LYS A 10 0.74 14.50 -1.04
N LEU A 11 0.20 13.52 -1.78
CA LEU A 11 0.99 12.74 -2.73
C LEU A 11 1.61 13.58 -3.85
N SER A 12 1.00 14.71 -4.21
CA SER A 12 1.57 15.65 -5.18
C SER A 12 2.63 16.61 -4.60
N LEU A 13 2.70 16.75 -3.28
CA LEU A 13 3.63 17.66 -2.59
C LEU A 13 4.91 16.99 -2.06
N VAL A 14 4.89 15.67 -1.89
CA VAL A 14 6.05 14.92 -1.33
C VAL A 14 6.98 14.37 -2.41
N MET A 15 6.52 14.26 -3.65
CA MET A 15 7.39 13.82 -4.74
C MET A 15 8.04 15.00 -5.43
N SER A 16 9.38 15.05 -5.49
CA SER A 16 10.09 16.03 -6.26
C SER A 16 9.66 16.00 -7.74
N PRO A 17 9.70 17.09 -8.49
CA PRO A 17 9.35 17.11 -9.91
C PRO A 17 10.12 16.09 -10.76
N MET A 18 11.23 15.61 -10.25
CA MET A 18 12.05 14.59 -10.89
C MET A 18 11.52 13.16 -10.70
N ALA A 19 10.92 12.87 -9.56
CA ALA A 19 10.29 11.57 -9.26
C ALA A 19 8.99 11.38 -10.05
N ILE A 20 8.19 12.43 -10.22
CA ILE A 20 6.98 12.42 -11.07
C ILE A 20 7.35 12.21 -12.55
N ARG A 21 8.49 12.79 -13.01
CA ARG A 21 8.99 12.55 -14.38
C ARG A 21 9.47 11.12 -14.59
N LEU A 22 10.12 10.51 -13.61
CA LEU A 22 10.58 9.12 -13.68
C LEU A 22 9.41 8.13 -13.65
N TRP A 23 8.35 8.44 -12.91
CA TRP A 23 7.15 7.62 -12.86
C TRP A 23 6.37 7.65 -14.17
N VAL A 24 6.17 8.82 -14.76
CA VAL A 24 5.50 8.98 -16.07
C VAL A 24 6.31 8.39 -17.22
N THR A 25 7.64 8.46 -17.18
CA THR A 25 8.52 7.87 -18.22
C THR A 25 8.75 6.37 -18.04
N GLY A 26 8.60 5.82 -16.84
CA GLY A 26 8.69 4.38 -16.56
C GLY A 26 7.50 3.59 -17.09
N LEU A 27 6.31 4.17 -17.07
CA LEU A 27 5.08 3.55 -17.56
C LEU A 27 4.98 3.46 -19.11
N THR A 28 5.72 4.31 -19.84
CA THR A 28 5.71 4.30 -21.31
C THR A 28 6.69 3.31 -21.96
N LYS A 29 7.46 2.54 -21.16
CA LYS A 29 8.49 1.62 -21.69
C LYS A 29 8.20 0.13 -21.53
N ARG A 30 7.09 -0.27 -20.96
CA ARG A 30 6.72 -1.70 -20.93
C ARG A 30 5.28 -1.87 -21.42
N GLY A 31 5.16 -2.64 -22.49
CA GLY A 31 4.03 -3.13 -23.27
C GLY A 31 2.62 -3.05 -22.64
N THR A 32 1.77 -2.45 -23.37
CA THR A 32 0.31 -2.66 -23.52
C THR A 32 -0.30 -3.76 -22.64
N VAL A 33 -0.85 -3.39 -21.51
CA VAL A 33 -2.02 -4.01 -20.89
C VAL A 33 -2.86 -2.86 -20.33
N ASP A 34 -4.16 -2.91 -20.58
CA ASP A 34 -5.17 -1.89 -20.34
C ASP A 34 -5.16 -1.24 -18.95
N CYS A 35 -4.38 -0.19 -18.77
CA CYS A 35 -4.49 0.73 -17.64
C CYS A 35 -5.32 2.00 -17.99
N HIS A 36 -6.05 1.97 -19.12
CA HIS A 36 -6.79 3.14 -19.58
C HIS A 36 -8.05 3.46 -18.77
N ASN A 37 -8.62 2.50 -18.03
CA ASN A 37 -9.83 2.73 -17.23
C ASN A 37 -9.53 3.35 -15.87
N GLU A 38 -8.48 2.92 -15.17
CA GLU A 38 -8.12 3.52 -13.88
C GLU A 38 -7.59 4.97 -13.99
N ALA A 39 -6.90 5.27 -15.08
CA ALA A 39 -6.45 6.65 -15.35
C ALA A 39 -7.60 7.58 -15.76
N ARG A 40 -8.70 7.06 -16.30
CA ARG A 40 -9.90 7.85 -16.61
C ARG A 40 -10.68 8.23 -15.36
N ASP A 41 -10.80 7.35 -14.38
CA ASP A 41 -11.49 7.65 -13.12
C ASP A 41 -10.74 8.71 -12.30
N LEU A 42 -9.41 8.67 -12.29
CA LEU A 42 -8.60 9.71 -11.68
C LEU A 42 -8.69 11.07 -12.40
N SER A 43 -8.88 11.07 -13.74
CA SER A 43 -9.03 12.31 -14.51
C SER A 43 -10.43 12.91 -14.43
N GLN A 44 -11.46 12.11 -14.15
CA GLN A 44 -12.83 12.60 -13.94
C GLN A 44 -12.99 13.25 -12.56
N CYS A 45 -12.37 12.73 -11.51
CA CYS A 45 -12.35 13.39 -10.19
C CYS A 45 -11.68 14.78 -10.22
N VAL A 46 -10.64 14.96 -11.04
CA VAL A 46 -9.95 16.26 -11.16
C VAL A 46 -10.71 17.25 -12.06
N ARG A 47 -11.61 16.79 -12.94
CA ARG A 47 -12.39 17.66 -13.83
C ARG A 47 -13.71 18.17 -13.26
N ALA A 48 -14.18 17.65 -12.13
CA ALA A 48 -15.44 18.07 -11.51
C ALA A 48 -15.37 19.44 -10.77
N GLU A 49 -14.17 20.01 -10.58
CA GLU A 49 -13.99 21.27 -9.85
C GLU A 49 -13.87 22.54 -10.73
N SER A 50 -14.17 22.49 -12.02
CA SER A 50 -14.08 23.68 -12.88
C SER A 50 -15.32 23.89 -13.75
N HIS A 51 -16.42 24.36 -13.13
CA HIS A 51 -17.40 25.15 -13.86
C HIS A 51 -17.97 26.27 -12.98
N PRO A 52 -17.83 27.54 -13.41
CA PRO A 52 -18.44 28.67 -12.74
C PRO A 52 -19.75 29.04 -13.42
N GLY A 53 -20.81 29.12 -12.66
CA GLY A 53 -22.10 29.64 -13.13
C GLY A 53 -22.79 30.52 -12.14
N ALA A 54 -22.96 31.81 -12.55
CA ALA A 54 -23.94 32.78 -12.13
C ALA A 54 -23.71 33.64 -10.85
N ARG A 55 -23.53 34.92 -11.11
CA ARG A 55 -23.64 36.04 -10.17
C ARG A 55 -25.10 36.26 -9.75
N PRO A 56 -25.33 36.96 -8.60
CA PRO A 56 -25.55 38.41 -8.73
C PRO A 56 -24.89 39.26 -7.60
N GLY A 57 -24.69 40.51 -7.93
CA GLY A 57 -23.91 41.49 -7.22
C GLY A 57 -24.50 42.02 -5.89
N VAL A 58 -23.57 42.43 -5.01
CA VAL A 58 -23.82 43.38 -3.94
C VAL A 58 -22.65 44.35 -3.79
N ARG A 59 -22.99 45.58 -3.60
CA ARG A 59 -22.19 46.82 -3.60
C ARG A 59 -21.05 46.84 -2.59
N THR A 60 -19.94 47.38 -3.06
CA THR A 60 -18.78 47.81 -2.28
C THR A 60 -19.11 48.91 -1.28
N ARG A 61 -18.72 48.72 -0.02
CA ARG A 61 -18.44 49.83 0.92
C ARG A 61 -16.94 49.82 1.22
N ARG A 62 -16.27 50.91 0.89
CA ARG A 62 -14.90 51.23 1.29
C ARG A 62 -14.82 51.36 2.81
N ARG A 63 -13.82 50.71 3.45
CA ARG A 63 -13.34 51.06 4.78
C ARG A 63 -11.87 51.47 4.70
N ALA A 64 -11.55 52.38 5.59
CA ALA A 64 -10.28 53.08 5.72
C ALA A 64 -9.14 52.16 6.27
N PRO A 65 -7.87 52.50 6.07
CA PRO A 65 -6.73 51.70 6.46
C PRO A 65 -6.38 51.89 7.95
N GLY A 66 -6.22 50.81 8.68
CA GLY A 66 -5.64 50.87 10.02
C GLY A 66 -6.22 49.84 10.99
N ASP A 67 -6.09 48.57 10.70
CA ASP A 67 -6.10 47.51 11.72
C ASP A 67 -5.40 46.28 11.11
N THR A 68 -4.17 46.09 11.49
CA THR A 68 -3.41 44.88 11.20
C THR A 68 -3.96 43.76 12.05
N MET A 69 -4.83 42.94 11.46
CA MET A 69 -5.08 41.60 11.98
C MET A 69 -3.82 40.74 11.85
N PRO A 70 -3.47 39.91 12.84
CA PRO A 70 -2.39 38.95 12.67
C PRO A 70 -2.75 38.01 11.51
N SER A 71 -1.83 37.86 10.58
CA SER A 71 -1.90 36.92 9.49
C SER A 71 -2.27 35.54 10.05
N PRO A 72 -3.20 34.78 9.43
CA PRO A 72 -3.40 33.39 9.83
C PRO A 72 -2.06 32.69 9.65
N SER A 73 -1.56 32.16 10.76
CA SER A 73 -0.43 31.24 10.77
C SER A 73 -0.59 30.25 9.60
N GLY A 74 0.46 30.09 8.81
CA GLY A 74 0.50 29.23 7.64
C GLY A 74 -0.04 27.83 7.91
N PRO A 75 -0.31 27.06 6.86
CA PRO A 75 -0.99 25.78 6.98
C PRO A 75 -0.27 24.93 8.02
N THR A 76 -0.98 24.59 9.09
CA THR A 76 -0.53 23.63 10.10
C THR A 76 -0.11 22.37 9.35
N ASP A 77 1.16 22.08 9.42
CA ASP A 77 1.80 20.91 8.83
C ASP A 77 1.21 19.65 9.50
N PHE A 78 0.12 19.12 8.94
CA PHE A 78 -0.41 17.81 9.29
C PHE A 78 0.48 16.73 8.67
N ARG A 79 1.75 16.68 9.10
CA ARG A 79 2.61 15.54 8.86
C ARG A 79 2.18 14.44 9.84
N GLY A 80 1.62 13.37 9.29
CA GLY A 80 1.46 12.11 9.97
C GLY A 80 0.03 11.58 9.97
N ASN A 81 -0.30 10.80 8.97
CA ASN A 81 -1.37 9.84 9.05
C ASN A 81 -0.96 8.75 10.05
N HIS A 82 -1.92 8.08 10.69
CA HIS A 82 -1.62 7.03 11.69
C HIS A 82 -0.77 5.89 11.09
N GLU A 83 -0.96 5.55 9.83
CA GLU A 83 -0.21 4.55 9.10
C GLU A 83 1.26 4.93 8.88
N ASP A 84 1.53 6.20 8.56
CA ASP A 84 2.87 6.72 8.38
C ASP A 84 3.62 6.77 9.72
N ASN A 85 2.95 7.24 10.76
CA ASN A 85 3.50 7.27 12.10
C ASN A 85 3.77 5.86 12.64
N ALA A 86 2.86 4.89 12.45
CA ALA A 86 3.05 3.51 12.86
C ALA A 86 4.27 2.89 12.15
N TYR A 87 4.39 3.11 10.85
CA TYR A 87 5.52 2.62 10.05
C TYR A 87 6.85 3.27 10.47
N HIS A 88 6.86 4.59 10.65
CA HIS A 88 8.05 5.32 11.08
C HIS A 88 8.48 4.91 12.49
N THR A 89 7.54 4.77 13.42
CA THR A 89 7.81 4.31 14.79
C THR A 89 8.33 2.88 14.79
N MET A 90 7.72 2.00 14.01
CA MET A 90 8.21 0.63 13.83
C MET A 90 9.68 0.59 13.36
N LEU A 91 10.05 1.41 12.37
CA LEU A 91 11.43 1.49 11.86
C LEU A 91 12.42 2.03 12.91
N THR A 92 11.97 2.94 13.76
CA THR A 92 12.82 3.60 14.75
C THR A 92 12.94 2.82 16.05
N GLU A 93 11.88 2.14 16.46
CA GLU A 93 11.79 1.47 17.77
C GLU A 93 11.81 -0.05 17.71
N PHE A 94 11.61 -0.63 16.52
CA PHE A 94 11.54 -2.07 16.29
C PHE A 94 10.48 -2.78 17.15
N ASN A 95 9.36 -2.09 17.45
CA ASN A 95 8.20 -2.61 18.14
C ASN A 95 7.12 -3.06 17.18
N ASN A 96 6.27 -3.98 17.63
CA ASN A 96 5.10 -4.40 16.88
C ASN A 96 3.95 -3.42 17.13
N HIS A 97 3.20 -3.12 16.08
CA HIS A 97 2.06 -2.20 16.11
C HIS A 97 0.79 -2.88 15.60
N PHE A 98 -0.36 -2.31 15.93
CA PHE A 98 -1.61 -2.62 15.25
C PHE A 98 -2.44 -1.36 15.01
N ILE A 99 -3.25 -1.40 13.95
CA ILE A 99 -4.20 -0.34 13.59
C ILE A 99 -5.59 -0.94 13.70
N LEU A 100 -6.37 -0.46 14.65
CA LEU A 100 -7.78 -0.81 14.80
C LEU A 100 -8.64 0.16 13.99
N ILE A 101 -9.37 -0.37 13.03
CA ILE A 101 -10.29 0.40 12.20
C ILE A 101 -11.71 0.12 12.68
N SER A 102 -12.39 1.11 13.21
CA SER A 102 -13.72 0.98 13.78
C SER A 102 -14.70 2.02 13.19
N GLY A 103 -15.99 1.77 13.34
CA GLY A 103 -17.10 2.59 12.83
C GLY A 103 -18.29 1.72 12.47
N GLU A 104 -19.42 2.33 12.16
CA GLU A 104 -20.65 1.62 11.77
C GLU A 104 -20.51 0.85 10.45
N SER A 105 -21.49 -0.04 10.19
CA SER A 105 -21.59 -0.71 8.89
C SER A 105 -21.78 0.32 7.77
N GLY A 106 -20.98 0.21 6.72
CA GLY A 106 -20.97 1.17 5.59
C GLY A 106 -20.22 2.48 5.83
N ALA A 107 -19.50 2.66 6.95
CA ALA A 107 -18.69 3.85 7.23
C ALA A 107 -17.32 3.88 6.50
N GLY A 108 -16.99 2.88 5.68
CA GLY A 108 -15.74 2.83 4.89
C GLY A 108 -14.56 2.16 5.57
N LYS A 109 -14.76 1.34 6.63
CA LYS A 109 -13.67 0.63 7.33
C LYS A 109 -12.81 -0.22 6.39
N THR A 110 -13.41 -1.07 5.58
CA THR A 110 -12.72 -1.95 4.65
C THR A 110 -11.99 -1.16 3.57
N GLU A 111 -12.56 -0.04 3.10
CA GLU A 111 -11.88 0.85 2.16
C GLU A 111 -10.66 1.53 2.81
N ALA A 112 -10.77 1.96 4.06
CA ALA A 112 -9.62 2.48 4.82
C ALA A 112 -8.52 1.41 4.96
N SER A 113 -8.89 0.16 5.31
CA SER A 113 -7.96 -0.98 5.38
C SER A 113 -7.24 -1.22 4.05
N LYS A 114 -7.96 -1.23 2.93
CA LYS A 114 -7.37 -1.35 1.58
C LYS A 114 -6.39 -0.21 1.27
N LYS A 115 -6.74 1.03 1.64
CA LYS A 115 -5.85 2.20 1.43
C LYS A 115 -4.58 2.13 2.25
N ILE A 116 -4.65 1.65 3.49
CA ILE A 116 -3.48 1.42 4.33
C ILE A 116 -2.58 0.34 3.73
N GLN A 117 -3.15 -0.77 3.27
CA GLN A 117 -2.40 -1.82 2.56
C GLN A 117 -1.72 -1.27 1.30
N GLN A 118 -2.42 -0.44 0.51
CA GLN A 118 -1.85 0.24 -0.66
C GLN A 118 -0.72 1.20 -0.26
N TYR A 119 -0.87 1.93 0.84
CA TYR A 119 0.15 2.82 1.37
C TYR A 119 1.44 2.05 1.70
N TYR A 120 1.36 0.98 2.48
CA TYR A 120 2.54 0.15 2.79
C TYR A 120 3.12 -0.51 1.54
N ALA A 121 2.27 -0.88 0.58
CA ALA A 121 2.72 -1.41 -0.70
C ALA A 121 3.55 -0.42 -1.53
N VAL A 122 3.37 0.89 -1.36
CA VAL A 122 4.07 1.96 -2.10
C VAL A 122 5.24 2.54 -1.30
N SER A 123 5.11 2.64 0.02
CA SER A 123 6.09 3.30 0.90
C SER A 123 7.34 2.46 1.17
N CYS A 124 7.25 1.14 1.02
CA CYS A 124 8.39 0.25 1.19
C CYS A 124 9.37 0.36 0.01
N PRO A 125 10.71 0.33 0.25
CA PRO A 125 11.70 0.26 -0.81
C PRO A 125 11.47 -0.97 -1.69
N SER A 126 11.45 -0.83 -3.01
CA SER A 126 11.04 -1.90 -3.92
C SER A 126 12.18 -2.86 -4.25
N THR A 127 12.11 -4.10 -3.78
CA THR A 127 12.85 -5.23 -4.33
C THR A 127 11.95 -6.12 -5.21
N THR A 128 12.51 -6.91 -6.12
CA THR A 128 11.74 -7.75 -7.05
C THR A 128 10.88 -8.83 -6.38
N LEU A 129 11.30 -9.36 -5.22
CA LEU A 129 10.53 -10.32 -4.41
C LEU A 129 9.31 -9.66 -3.75
N MET A 130 9.37 -8.38 -3.42
CA MET A 130 8.30 -7.63 -2.78
C MET A 130 7.08 -7.41 -3.67
N ASN A 131 7.27 -7.26 -4.98
CA ASN A 131 6.14 -7.06 -5.89
C ASN A 131 5.16 -8.24 -5.82
N THR A 132 5.65 -9.47 -5.61
CA THR A 132 4.80 -10.66 -5.49
C THR A 132 4.02 -10.73 -4.19
N VAL A 133 4.62 -10.51 -3.02
CA VAL A 133 3.92 -10.51 -1.73
C VAL A 133 2.92 -9.37 -1.64
N ARG A 134 3.31 -8.19 -2.07
CA ARG A 134 2.44 -7.01 -2.15
C ARG A 134 1.21 -7.26 -3.02
N ASP A 135 1.42 -7.78 -4.23
CA ASP A 135 0.34 -8.01 -5.17
C ASP A 135 -0.61 -9.11 -4.63
N LYS A 136 -0.08 -10.17 -4.01
CA LYS A 136 -0.89 -11.21 -3.34
C LYS A 136 -1.71 -10.63 -2.19
N MET A 137 -1.11 -9.76 -1.36
CA MET A 137 -1.80 -9.11 -0.24
C MET A 137 -2.97 -8.24 -0.71
N LEU A 138 -2.79 -7.45 -1.77
CA LEU A 138 -3.85 -6.63 -2.35
C LEU A 138 -4.92 -7.48 -3.06
N MET A 139 -4.49 -8.51 -3.78
CA MET A 139 -5.40 -9.42 -4.49
C MET A 139 -6.11 -10.42 -3.59
N SER A 140 -5.71 -10.56 -2.32
CA SER A 140 -6.50 -11.33 -1.34
C SER A 140 -7.87 -10.69 -1.06
N ASN A 141 -8.00 -9.35 -1.16
CA ASN A 141 -9.24 -8.65 -0.84
C ASN A 141 -10.42 -9.03 -1.76
N PRO A 142 -10.32 -9.01 -3.11
CA PRO A 142 -11.43 -9.45 -3.96
C PRO A 142 -11.90 -10.87 -3.67
N VAL A 143 -10.98 -11.79 -3.36
CA VAL A 143 -11.32 -13.17 -3.04
C VAL A 143 -12.06 -13.24 -1.71
N LEU A 144 -11.52 -12.61 -0.66
CA LEU A 144 -12.15 -12.59 0.67
C LEU A 144 -13.50 -11.86 0.65
N GLU A 145 -13.67 -10.83 -0.16
CA GLU A 145 -14.95 -10.13 -0.32
C GLU A 145 -15.98 -10.99 -1.05
N ALA A 146 -15.60 -11.72 -2.09
CA ALA A 146 -16.51 -12.60 -2.78
C ALA A 146 -17.11 -13.66 -1.86
N PHE A 147 -16.27 -14.27 -1.01
CA PHE A 147 -16.65 -15.36 -0.12
C PHE A 147 -17.16 -14.92 1.26
N GLY A 148 -16.79 -13.72 1.71
CA GLY A 148 -17.09 -13.28 3.07
C GLY A 148 -17.96 -12.01 3.17
N ASN A 149 -18.27 -11.35 2.05
CA ASN A 149 -19.13 -10.18 2.04
C ASN A 149 -20.49 -10.50 1.41
N ALA A 150 -21.49 -9.74 1.83
CA ALA A 150 -22.85 -9.84 1.29
C ALA A 150 -23.53 -8.46 1.29
N LYS A 151 -24.58 -8.33 0.50
CA LYS A 151 -25.46 -7.17 0.58
C LYS A 151 -26.37 -7.31 1.79
N THR A 152 -26.39 -6.27 2.62
CA THR A 152 -27.32 -6.07 3.74
C THR A 152 -28.20 -4.84 3.48
N LEU A 153 -29.23 -4.66 4.29
CA LEU A 153 -30.12 -3.48 4.20
C LEU A 153 -29.35 -2.15 4.32
N LYS A 154 -28.28 -2.12 5.08
CA LYS A 154 -27.47 -0.90 5.33
C LYS A 154 -26.26 -0.74 4.41
N ASN A 155 -25.81 -1.82 3.78
CA ASN A 155 -24.56 -1.78 3.00
C ASN A 155 -24.53 -2.88 1.92
N ASP A 156 -24.39 -2.49 0.66
CA ASP A 156 -24.37 -3.43 -0.47
C ASP A 156 -23.13 -4.32 -0.50
N ASN A 157 -22.07 -3.94 0.18
CA ASN A 157 -20.85 -4.76 0.32
C ASN A 157 -20.41 -4.80 1.80
N SER A 158 -21.19 -5.48 2.63
CA SER A 158 -20.93 -5.63 4.06
C SER A 158 -20.09 -6.86 4.34
N SER A 159 -18.95 -6.67 5.02
CA SER A 159 -18.16 -7.80 5.51
C SER A 159 -18.94 -8.57 6.57
N ARG A 160 -19.15 -9.89 6.32
CA ARG A 160 -19.83 -10.80 7.24
C ARG A 160 -18.85 -11.69 8.01
N PHE A 161 -17.60 -11.26 8.08
CA PHE A 161 -16.51 -11.83 8.89
C PHE A 161 -15.59 -10.72 9.33
N GLY A 162 -14.90 -10.92 10.44
CA GLY A 162 -13.82 -10.05 10.87
C GLY A 162 -12.50 -10.57 10.32
N LYS A 163 -11.60 -9.68 9.95
CA LYS A 163 -10.24 -10.06 9.57
C LYS A 163 -9.21 -9.23 10.34
N TYR A 164 -8.17 -9.91 10.75
CA TYR A 164 -6.94 -9.32 11.23
C TYR A 164 -5.81 -9.73 10.28
N MET A 165 -5.10 -8.75 9.74
CA MET A 165 -3.99 -8.99 8.82
C MET A 165 -2.69 -8.47 9.44
N ASP A 166 -1.72 -9.35 9.64
CA ASP A 166 -0.35 -8.99 9.96
C ASP A 166 0.43 -8.71 8.67
N ILE A 167 1.06 -7.54 8.60
CA ILE A 167 2.06 -7.20 7.59
C ILE A 167 3.42 -7.30 8.26
N GLN A 168 4.29 -8.16 7.74
CA GLN A 168 5.60 -8.46 8.31
C GLN A 168 6.68 -7.66 7.58
N PHE A 169 7.50 -6.96 8.35
CA PHE A 169 8.58 -6.13 7.83
C PHE A 169 9.95 -6.66 8.30
N ASP A 170 10.95 -6.55 7.44
CA ASP A 170 12.33 -6.85 7.77
C ASP A 170 13.01 -5.66 8.49
N SER A 171 14.31 -5.80 8.77
CA SER A 171 15.10 -4.76 9.43
C SER A 171 15.36 -3.52 8.56
N GLN A 172 15.07 -3.56 7.27
CA GLN A 172 15.18 -2.44 6.33
C GLN A 172 13.86 -1.71 6.14
N GLY A 173 12.77 -2.28 6.67
CA GLY A 173 11.42 -1.76 6.53
C GLY A 173 10.69 -2.29 5.29
N ASP A 174 11.23 -3.32 4.65
CA ASP A 174 10.57 -3.96 3.51
C ASP A 174 9.47 -4.92 4.00
N ALA A 175 8.29 -4.86 3.40
CA ALA A 175 7.21 -5.81 3.67
C ALA A 175 7.55 -7.16 3.03
N VAL A 176 7.84 -8.17 3.84
CA VAL A 176 8.38 -9.46 3.39
C VAL A 176 7.39 -10.61 3.51
N GLY A 177 6.25 -10.42 4.14
CA GLY A 177 5.20 -11.42 4.31
C GLY A 177 3.92 -10.82 4.86
N GLY A 178 2.87 -11.64 4.88
CA GLY A 178 1.58 -11.31 5.48
C GLY A 178 0.89 -12.55 6.01
N HIS A 179 0.02 -12.37 7.02
CA HIS A 179 -0.79 -13.43 7.58
C HIS A 179 -2.17 -12.91 7.94
N ILE A 180 -3.21 -13.61 7.56
CA ILE A 180 -4.61 -13.24 7.79
C ILE A 180 -5.22 -14.20 8.80
N LEU A 181 -5.89 -13.66 9.81
CA LEU A 181 -6.78 -14.39 10.71
C LEU A 181 -8.22 -13.94 10.44
N ASN A 182 -9.11 -14.90 10.29
CA ASN A 182 -10.54 -14.65 10.16
C ASN A 182 -11.28 -14.92 11.47
N TYR A 183 -12.33 -14.15 11.72
CA TYR A 183 -13.17 -14.26 12.89
C TYR A 183 -14.64 -14.34 12.48
N LEU A 184 -15.38 -15.28 13.06
CA LEU A 184 -16.83 -15.46 12.96
C LEU A 184 -17.42 -15.11 11.57
N LEU A 185 -17.33 -16.05 10.64
CA LEU A 185 -18.11 -15.95 9.41
C LEU A 185 -19.59 -16.14 9.73
N GLU A 186 -20.46 -15.24 9.28
CA GLU A 186 -21.92 -15.37 9.39
C GLU A 186 -22.43 -16.51 8.50
N LYS A 187 -22.11 -17.74 8.87
CA LYS A 187 -22.43 -18.93 8.07
C LYS A 187 -23.94 -19.20 7.94
N SER A 188 -24.75 -18.70 8.88
CA SER A 188 -26.22 -18.77 8.81
C SER A 188 -26.78 -18.11 7.56
N ARG A 189 -26.10 -17.10 7.01
CA ARG A 189 -26.47 -16.43 5.75
C ARG A 189 -26.44 -17.33 4.53
N VAL A 190 -25.67 -18.42 4.57
CA VAL A 190 -25.62 -19.40 3.47
C VAL A 190 -27.01 -19.98 3.21
N VAL A 191 -27.76 -20.26 4.27
CA VAL A 191 -29.02 -20.97 4.22
C VAL A 191 -30.26 -20.07 4.42
N HIS A 192 -30.07 -18.86 4.96
CA HIS A 192 -31.15 -17.92 5.22
C HIS A 192 -30.73 -16.47 5.01
N GLN A 193 -31.55 -15.69 4.31
CA GLN A 193 -31.38 -14.24 4.16
C GLN A 193 -32.69 -13.53 4.45
N ASN A 194 -32.60 -12.40 5.15
CA ASN A 194 -33.73 -11.52 5.37
C ASN A 194 -34.15 -10.81 4.06
N HIS A 195 -35.42 -10.41 3.98
CA HIS A 195 -35.93 -9.63 2.85
C HIS A 195 -35.05 -8.38 2.59
N GLY A 196 -34.70 -8.15 1.34
CA GLY A 196 -33.83 -7.07 0.89
C GLY A 196 -32.32 -7.34 1.08
N GLU A 197 -31.92 -8.53 1.54
CA GLU A 197 -30.53 -8.95 1.68
C GLU A 197 -30.15 -10.06 0.70
N ARG A 198 -28.85 -10.25 0.46
CA ARG A 198 -28.32 -11.32 -0.41
C ARG A 198 -27.51 -12.32 0.41
N ASN A 199 -27.33 -13.50 -0.15
CA ASN A 199 -26.28 -14.44 0.23
C ASN A 199 -24.90 -13.86 -0.12
N PHE A 200 -23.81 -14.56 0.17
CA PHE A 200 -22.46 -14.17 -0.18
C PHE A 200 -22.30 -13.92 -1.69
N HIS A 201 -21.52 -12.92 -2.05
CA HIS A 201 -21.38 -12.48 -3.45
C HIS A 201 -20.93 -13.58 -4.39
N VAL A 202 -20.05 -14.49 -3.96
CA VAL A 202 -19.47 -15.55 -4.79
C VAL A 202 -20.53 -16.40 -5.51
N PHE A 203 -21.67 -16.65 -4.89
CA PHE A 203 -22.73 -17.44 -5.49
C PHE A 203 -23.34 -16.75 -6.71
N TYR A 204 -23.67 -15.47 -6.59
CA TYR A 204 -24.19 -14.65 -7.69
C TYR A 204 -23.14 -14.42 -8.77
N GLN A 205 -21.90 -14.19 -8.38
CA GLN A 205 -20.76 -14.01 -9.27
C GLN A 205 -20.49 -15.27 -10.11
N LEU A 206 -20.58 -16.45 -9.50
CA LEU A 206 -20.43 -17.74 -10.20
C LEU A 206 -21.55 -17.96 -11.21
N VAL A 207 -22.79 -17.76 -10.81
CA VAL A 207 -23.98 -17.98 -11.68
C VAL A 207 -23.99 -17.00 -12.84
N GLU A 208 -23.73 -15.72 -12.60
CA GLU A 208 -23.79 -14.67 -13.62
C GLU A 208 -22.52 -14.62 -14.48
N GLY A 209 -21.35 -14.78 -13.87
CA GLY A 209 -20.03 -14.58 -14.49
C GLY A 209 -19.35 -15.84 -15.00
N GLY A 210 -19.79 -17.03 -14.55
CA GLY A 210 -19.25 -18.31 -14.96
C GLY A 210 -19.37 -18.54 -16.48
N SER A 211 -18.40 -19.24 -17.11
CA SER A 211 -18.54 -19.66 -18.50
C SER A 211 -19.61 -20.75 -18.64
N ASP A 212 -20.25 -20.86 -19.81
CA ASP A 212 -21.29 -21.87 -20.03
C ASP A 212 -20.75 -23.29 -19.85
N ASP A 213 -19.49 -23.52 -20.21
CA ASP A 213 -18.84 -24.82 -20.01
C ASP A 213 -18.61 -25.12 -18.53
N LEU A 214 -18.20 -24.13 -17.76
CA LEU A 214 -18.04 -24.27 -16.31
C LEU A 214 -19.38 -24.55 -15.64
N LEU A 215 -20.42 -23.76 -15.97
CA LEU A 215 -21.76 -23.95 -15.40
C LEU A 215 -22.32 -25.33 -15.72
N LYS A 216 -22.17 -25.84 -16.97
CA LYS A 216 -22.55 -27.21 -17.34
C LYS A 216 -21.81 -28.26 -16.52
N GLN A 217 -20.50 -28.11 -16.33
CA GLN A 217 -19.70 -29.04 -15.50
C GLN A 217 -20.14 -29.04 -14.04
N LEU A 218 -20.65 -27.94 -13.56
CA LEU A 218 -21.15 -27.78 -12.20
C LEU A 218 -22.65 -28.09 -12.06
N GLY A 219 -23.36 -28.40 -13.14
CA GLY A 219 -24.80 -28.61 -13.14
C GLY A 219 -25.62 -27.36 -12.89
N LEU A 220 -25.04 -26.16 -13.09
CA LEU A 220 -25.67 -24.88 -12.79
C LEU A 220 -26.27 -24.21 -14.03
N GLY A 221 -27.40 -23.57 -13.86
CA GLY A 221 -28.02 -22.66 -14.81
C GLY A 221 -27.73 -21.19 -14.45
N ARG A 222 -28.03 -20.25 -15.37
CA ARG A 222 -27.81 -18.81 -15.13
C ARG A 222 -28.94 -18.12 -14.38
N ASP A 223 -30.07 -18.79 -14.21
CA ASP A 223 -31.20 -18.23 -13.47
C ASP A 223 -31.00 -18.36 -11.96
N VAL A 224 -30.69 -17.25 -11.30
CA VAL A 224 -30.52 -17.16 -9.84
C VAL A 224 -31.80 -17.61 -9.11
N GLN A 225 -32.98 -17.44 -9.71
CA GLN A 225 -34.26 -17.82 -9.12
C GLN A 225 -34.40 -19.33 -8.95
N HIS A 226 -33.59 -20.10 -9.62
CA HIS A 226 -33.56 -21.56 -9.50
C HIS A 226 -32.98 -22.08 -8.18
N TYR A 227 -32.24 -21.24 -7.44
CA TYR A 227 -31.50 -21.65 -6.25
C TYR A 227 -32.17 -21.13 -4.98
N TYR A 228 -32.73 -22.01 -4.18
CA TYR A 228 -33.44 -21.69 -2.96
C TYR A 228 -32.64 -20.80 -2.00
N TYR A 229 -31.32 -21.08 -1.83
CA TYR A 229 -30.45 -20.28 -0.98
C TYR A 229 -30.12 -18.88 -1.53
N LEU A 230 -30.56 -18.51 -2.73
CA LEU A 230 -30.35 -17.18 -3.31
C LEU A 230 -31.61 -16.34 -3.44
N THR A 231 -32.80 -16.95 -3.27
CA THR A 231 -34.09 -16.29 -3.53
C THR A 231 -34.78 -15.74 -2.30
N GLN A 232 -34.40 -16.18 -1.09
CA GLN A 232 -35.11 -15.87 0.15
C GLN A 232 -35.15 -14.36 0.48
N GLY A 233 -34.11 -13.60 0.10
CA GLY A 233 -34.07 -12.17 0.31
C GLY A 233 -34.79 -11.35 -0.76
N GLU A 234 -35.33 -11.97 -1.81
CA GLU A 234 -35.98 -11.29 -2.95
C GLU A 234 -35.16 -10.15 -3.56
N CYS A 235 -33.84 -10.24 -3.50
CA CYS A 235 -32.91 -9.20 -3.88
C CYS A 235 -31.73 -9.75 -4.72
N ALA A 236 -32.05 -10.54 -5.77
CA ALA A 236 -31.00 -11.16 -6.60
C ALA A 236 -30.17 -10.14 -7.39
N ILE A 237 -30.78 -9.04 -7.86
CA ILE A 237 -30.13 -8.00 -8.67
C ILE A 237 -30.00 -6.72 -7.87
N VAL A 238 -28.79 -6.16 -7.83
CA VAL A 238 -28.47 -4.91 -7.14
C VAL A 238 -27.78 -3.95 -8.11
N SER A 239 -28.31 -2.75 -8.27
CA SER A 239 -27.85 -1.77 -9.26
C SER A 239 -26.40 -1.32 -9.07
N SER A 240 -25.91 -1.36 -7.84
CA SER A 240 -24.53 -0.97 -7.47
C SER A 240 -23.49 -2.10 -7.63
N ILE A 241 -23.93 -3.35 -7.92
CA ILE A 241 -23.07 -4.53 -7.99
C ILE A 241 -23.08 -5.09 -9.41
N ASN A 242 -21.91 -5.43 -9.93
CA ASN A 242 -21.76 -6.09 -11.23
C ASN A 242 -21.11 -7.45 -11.05
N ASP A 243 -21.91 -8.47 -10.71
CA ASP A 243 -21.43 -9.81 -10.40
C ASP A 243 -20.57 -10.44 -11.52
N LYS A 244 -20.85 -10.12 -12.79
CA LYS A 244 -20.08 -10.60 -13.94
C LYS A 244 -18.67 -10.03 -14.02
N ASN A 245 -18.50 -8.74 -13.73
CA ASN A 245 -17.19 -8.11 -13.70
C ASN A 245 -16.42 -8.50 -12.43
N ASP A 246 -17.11 -8.60 -11.30
CA ASP A 246 -16.51 -9.00 -10.04
C ASP A 246 -16.01 -10.45 -10.10
N TRP A 247 -16.73 -11.35 -10.80
CA TRP A 247 -16.25 -12.70 -11.09
C TRP A 247 -14.91 -12.73 -11.83
N LYS A 248 -14.73 -11.84 -12.84
CA LYS A 248 -13.44 -11.73 -13.54
C LYS A 248 -12.32 -11.29 -12.60
N SER A 249 -12.64 -10.34 -11.72
CA SER A 249 -11.69 -9.86 -10.71
C SER A 249 -11.31 -10.96 -9.72
N VAL A 250 -12.25 -11.77 -9.26
CA VAL A 250 -12.00 -12.93 -8.39
C VAL A 250 -11.11 -13.96 -9.08
N LYS A 251 -11.41 -14.31 -10.33
CA LYS A 251 -10.59 -15.27 -11.10
C LYS A 251 -9.15 -14.78 -11.29
N ASN A 252 -8.98 -13.52 -11.65
CA ASN A 252 -7.66 -12.91 -11.76
C ASN A 252 -6.93 -12.90 -10.41
N ALA A 253 -7.64 -12.61 -9.33
CA ALA A 253 -7.09 -12.58 -7.98
C ALA A 253 -6.62 -13.98 -7.54
N LEU A 254 -7.40 -15.04 -7.80
CA LEU A 254 -7.01 -16.41 -7.54
C LEU A 254 -5.71 -16.80 -8.27
N GLN A 255 -5.55 -16.36 -9.54
CA GLN A 255 -4.32 -16.60 -10.29
C GLN A 255 -3.10 -15.88 -9.70
N VAL A 256 -3.26 -14.62 -9.28
CA VAL A 256 -2.17 -13.85 -8.65
C VAL A 256 -1.74 -14.46 -7.30
N ILE A 257 -2.69 -15.03 -6.55
CA ILE A 257 -2.44 -15.73 -5.27
C ILE A 257 -1.86 -17.15 -5.50
N GLU A 258 -1.62 -17.53 -6.76
CA GLU A 258 -1.04 -18.83 -7.14
C GLU A 258 -1.96 -20.05 -6.86
N PHE A 259 -3.29 -19.84 -6.98
CA PHE A 259 -4.20 -20.98 -7.05
C PHE A 259 -4.05 -21.67 -8.40
N ASP A 260 -3.71 -22.95 -8.37
CA ASP A 260 -3.70 -23.75 -9.59
C ASP A 260 -5.12 -23.99 -10.13
N GLU A 261 -5.21 -24.41 -11.38
CA GLU A 261 -6.48 -24.65 -12.05
C GLU A 261 -7.28 -25.78 -11.36
N ASN A 262 -6.60 -26.78 -10.83
CA ASN A 262 -7.23 -27.92 -10.15
C ASN A 262 -7.85 -27.46 -8.83
N ASN A 263 -7.12 -26.72 -7.99
CA ASN A 263 -7.66 -26.16 -6.76
C ASN A 263 -8.83 -25.21 -7.03
N THR A 264 -8.72 -24.39 -8.06
CA THR A 264 -9.79 -23.47 -8.48
C THR A 264 -11.06 -24.25 -8.89
N ASN A 265 -10.92 -25.32 -9.66
CA ASN A 265 -12.02 -26.19 -10.06
C ASN A 265 -12.65 -26.90 -8.86
N HIS A 266 -11.84 -27.45 -7.95
CA HIS A 266 -12.36 -28.05 -6.71
C HIS A 266 -13.12 -27.03 -5.86
N LEU A 267 -12.64 -25.79 -5.77
CA LEU A 267 -13.31 -24.71 -5.04
C LEU A 267 -14.68 -24.40 -5.65
N PHE A 268 -14.78 -24.26 -6.97
CA PHE A 268 -16.06 -23.98 -7.64
C PHE A 268 -17.03 -25.15 -7.54
N ARG A 269 -16.54 -26.40 -7.57
CA ARG A 269 -17.35 -27.60 -7.29
C ARG A 269 -17.97 -27.56 -5.88
N VAL A 270 -17.20 -27.14 -4.87
CA VAL A 270 -17.71 -26.98 -3.50
C VAL A 270 -18.80 -25.90 -3.43
N ILE A 271 -18.58 -24.73 -4.05
CA ILE A 271 -19.57 -23.66 -4.06
C ILE A 271 -20.85 -24.09 -4.78
N ALA A 272 -20.73 -24.77 -5.91
CA ALA A 272 -21.88 -25.32 -6.64
C ALA A 272 -22.65 -26.36 -5.81
N SER A 273 -21.95 -27.24 -5.06
CA SER A 273 -22.60 -28.23 -4.21
C SER A 273 -23.48 -27.60 -3.13
N VAL A 274 -23.08 -26.44 -2.60
CA VAL A 274 -23.91 -25.68 -1.63
C VAL A 274 -25.20 -25.20 -2.27
N LEU A 275 -25.15 -24.70 -3.53
CA LEU A 275 -26.34 -24.28 -4.27
C LEU A 275 -27.30 -25.45 -4.52
N HIS A 276 -26.79 -26.60 -4.96
CA HIS A 276 -27.56 -27.81 -5.15
C HIS A 276 -28.15 -28.35 -3.84
N LEU A 277 -27.42 -28.26 -2.72
CA LEU A 277 -27.94 -28.64 -1.40
C LEU A 277 -29.22 -27.85 -1.06
N GLY A 278 -29.26 -26.54 -1.33
CA GLY A 278 -30.44 -25.71 -1.11
C GLY A 278 -31.68 -26.21 -1.84
N ASN A 279 -31.48 -26.83 -3.00
CA ASN A 279 -32.58 -27.37 -3.84
C ASN A 279 -32.99 -28.82 -3.49
N VAL A 280 -32.31 -29.44 -2.51
CA VAL A 280 -32.72 -30.75 -2.00
C VAL A 280 -33.98 -30.60 -1.15
N HIS A 281 -35.10 -31.15 -1.61
CA HIS A 281 -36.40 -31.10 -0.95
C HIS A 281 -36.78 -32.43 -0.35
N PHE A 282 -37.45 -32.38 0.79
CA PHE A 282 -37.93 -33.57 1.52
C PHE A 282 -39.46 -33.61 1.51
N ASP A 283 -40.00 -34.77 1.32
CA ASP A 283 -41.43 -35.08 1.49
C ASP A 283 -41.64 -35.91 2.75
N ALA A 284 -42.88 -35.95 3.25
CA ALA A 284 -43.23 -36.86 4.34
C ALA A 284 -43.60 -38.26 3.80
N ASP A 285 -43.12 -39.29 4.48
CA ASP A 285 -43.71 -40.63 4.34
C ASP A 285 -45.04 -40.72 5.10
N SER A 286 -45.72 -41.88 5.06
CA SER A 286 -46.99 -42.11 5.77
C SER A 286 -46.92 -41.98 7.29
N LYS A 287 -45.70 -41.94 7.85
CA LYS A 287 -45.39 -41.80 9.30
C LYS A 287 -44.84 -40.43 9.65
N GLY A 288 -44.73 -39.50 8.70
CA GLY A 288 -44.16 -38.17 8.90
C GLY A 288 -42.61 -38.11 8.86
N HIS A 289 -41.96 -39.18 8.41
CA HIS A 289 -40.51 -39.18 8.26
C HIS A 289 -40.07 -38.56 6.92
N ALA A 290 -38.90 -37.98 6.89
CA ALA A 290 -38.31 -37.35 5.72
C ALA A 290 -37.98 -38.39 4.64
N LEU A 291 -38.43 -38.15 3.42
CA LEU A 291 -38.19 -38.98 2.24
C LEU A 291 -37.70 -38.10 1.08
N LEU A 292 -36.68 -38.58 0.39
CA LEU A 292 -36.16 -37.96 -0.84
C LEU A 292 -36.74 -38.69 -2.06
N LYS A 293 -37.69 -38.06 -2.78
CA LYS A 293 -38.28 -38.61 -4.01
C LYS A 293 -37.46 -38.28 -5.24
N ASN A 294 -36.92 -37.07 -5.35
CA ASN A 294 -36.10 -36.64 -6.46
C ASN A 294 -34.63 -36.64 -6.05
N ASN A 295 -33.81 -37.44 -6.73
CA ASN A 295 -32.39 -37.57 -6.43
C ASN A 295 -31.48 -36.72 -7.35
N THR A 296 -32.03 -35.93 -8.27
CA THR A 296 -31.23 -35.17 -9.26
C THR A 296 -30.25 -34.22 -8.58
N GLU A 297 -30.77 -33.39 -7.68
CA GLU A 297 -29.94 -32.45 -6.92
C GLU A 297 -28.93 -33.17 -6.01
N LEU A 298 -29.41 -34.23 -5.34
CA LEU A 298 -28.55 -35.08 -4.50
C LEU A 298 -27.39 -35.73 -5.29
N ASN A 299 -27.67 -36.16 -6.53
CA ASN A 299 -26.65 -36.73 -7.40
C ASN A 299 -25.57 -35.67 -7.79
N TRP A 300 -25.99 -34.43 -8.07
CA TRP A 300 -25.06 -33.34 -8.28
C TRP A 300 -24.24 -33.06 -7.05
N VAL A 301 -24.83 -32.99 -5.86
CA VAL A 301 -24.09 -32.81 -4.60
C VAL A 301 -23.10 -33.96 -4.39
N SER A 302 -23.50 -35.19 -4.61
CA SER A 302 -22.67 -36.37 -4.50
C SER A 302 -21.44 -36.30 -5.44
N ASP A 303 -21.68 -35.99 -6.73
CA ASP A 303 -20.58 -35.85 -7.71
C ASP A 303 -19.65 -34.70 -7.37
N LEU A 304 -20.19 -33.52 -7.10
CA LEU A 304 -19.40 -32.29 -6.84
C LEU A 304 -18.54 -32.42 -5.58
N LEU A 305 -19.09 -32.99 -4.51
CA LEU A 305 -18.34 -33.28 -3.28
C LEU A 305 -17.50 -34.57 -3.37
N GLY A 306 -17.79 -35.43 -4.36
CA GLY A 306 -17.11 -36.71 -4.50
C GLY A 306 -17.37 -37.66 -3.33
N VAL A 307 -18.62 -37.75 -2.88
CA VAL A 307 -19.11 -38.64 -1.81
C VAL A 307 -20.10 -39.66 -2.38
N ASP A 308 -20.35 -40.76 -1.68
CA ASP A 308 -21.36 -41.74 -2.11
C ASP A 308 -22.77 -41.21 -1.95
N ALA A 309 -23.60 -41.32 -3.01
CA ALA A 309 -24.94 -40.75 -3.04
C ALA A 309 -25.91 -41.45 -2.05
N ASN A 310 -25.78 -42.76 -1.83
CA ASN A 310 -26.60 -43.48 -0.90
C ASN A 310 -26.29 -43.13 0.54
N ASN A 311 -25.00 -43.05 0.86
CA ASN A 311 -24.54 -42.63 2.18
C ASN A 311 -24.94 -41.16 2.47
N LEU A 312 -24.88 -40.28 1.46
CA LEU A 312 -25.37 -38.91 1.58
C LEU A 312 -26.87 -38.87 1.83
N LYS A 313 -27.65 -39.66 1.06
CA LYS A 313 -29.09 -39.79 1.25
C LYS A 313 -29.45 -40.29 2.66
N GLU A 314 -28.78 -41.37 3.12
CA GLU A 314 -28.96 -41.90 4.46
C GLU A 314 -28.60 -40.85 5.52
N GLY A 315 -27.48 -40.17 5.35
CA GLY A 315 -27.04 -39.11 6.27
C GLY A 315 -27.99 -37.93 6.39
N LEU A 316 -28.72 -37.60 5.32
CA LEU A 316 -29.72 -36.51 5.31
C LEU A 316 -31.11 -36.95 5.84
N THR A 317 -31.40 -38.25 5.86
CA THR A 317 -32.73 -38.75 6.23
C THR A 317 -32.77 -39.57 7.52
N PHE A 318 -31.61 -40.00 8.01
CA PHE A 318 -31.52 -40.82 9.22
C PHE A 318 -30.44 -40.32 10.18
N ARG A 319 -30.72 -40.39 11.47
CA ARG A 319 -29.73 -40.25 12.54
C ARG A 319 -29.15 -41.62 12.86
N LYS A 320 -27.82 -41.72 12.80
CA LYS A 320 -27.07 -42.91 13.20
C LYS A 320 -26.72 -42.78 14.68
N ILE A 321 -27.23 -43.70 15.48
CA ILE A 321 -26.93 -43.80 16.91
C ILE A 321 -26.07 -45.05 17.11
N GLU A 322 -24.83 -44.83 17.52
CA GLU A 322 -23.89 -45.93 17.86
C GLU A 322 -24.07 -46.27 19.35
N THR A 323 -24.53 -47.48 19.59
CA THR A 323 -24.49 -48.10 20.92
C THR A 323 -23.24 -49.00 21.01
N LYS A 324 -22.95 -49.50 22.20
CA LYS A 324 -21.76 -50.39 22.38
C LYS A 324 -21.86 -51.68 21.56
N THR A 325 -23.03 -52.10 21.19
CA THR A 325 -23.32 -53.40 20.56
C THR A 325 -23.94 -53.30 19.17
N GLU A 326 -24.67 -52.20 18.85
CA GLU A 326 -25.42 -52.08 17.61
C GLU A 326 -25.45 -50.63 17.09
N GLN A 327 -25.62 -50.48 15.77
CA GLN A 327 -25.90 -49.22 15.11
C GLN A 327 -27.38 -49.17 14.81
N VAL A 328 -28.07 -48.17 15.34
CA VAL A 328 -29.50 -47.94 15.12
C VAL A 328 -29.67 -46.71 14.20
N LEU A 329 -30.47 -46.88 13.14
CA LEU A 329 -30.89 -45.78 12.26
C LEU A 329 -32.24 -45.27 12.73
N SER A 330 -32.29 -44.01 13.13
CA SER A 330 -33.53 -43.33 13.51
C SER A 330 -33.91 -42.33 12.40
N PRO A 331 -35.13 -42.46 11.77
CA PRO A 331 -35.53 -41.54 10.72
C PRO A 331 -35.73 -40.12 11.24
N PHE A 332 -35.36 -39.11 10.42
CA PHE A 332 -35.65 -37.73 10.72
C PHE A 332 -37.07 -37.34 10.33
N THR A 333 -37.63 -36.35 11.01
CA THR A 333 -38.75 -35.56 10.50
C THR A 333 -38.27 -34.63 9.37
N ILE A 334 -39.20 -34.07 8.59
CA ILE A 334 -38.83 -33.10 7.52
C ILE A 334 -38.01 -31.95 8.08
N ASP A 335 -38.43 -31.35 9.19
CA ASP A 335 -37.73 -30.21 9.82
C ASP A 335 -36.29 -30.57 10.23
N HIS A 336 -36.13 -31.77 10.81
CA HIS A 336 -34.80 -32.28 11.14
C HIS A 336 -33.92 -32.52 9.91
N ALA A 337 -34.50 -33.08 8.83
CA ALA A 337 -33.77 -33.29 7.58
C ALA A 337 -33.33 -32.00 6.91
N ILE A 338 -34.23 -30.98 6.91
CA ILE A 338 -33.88 -29.61 6.47
C ILE A 338 -32.77 -29.04 7.34
N TYR A 339 -32.87 -29.18 8.67
CA TYR A 339 -31.81 -28.71 9.58
C TYR A 339 -30.47 -29.39 9.28
N VAL A 340 -30.42 -30.70 9.06
CA VAL A 340 -29.19 -31.45 8.73
C VAL A 340 -28.62 -31.03 7.38
N ARG A 341 -29.47 -30.85 6.36
CA ARG A 341 -29.10 -30.30 5.05
C ARG A 341 -28.42 -28.93 5.20
N ASP A 342 -29.06 -28.03 5.93
CA ASP A 342 -28.61 -26.67 6.15
C ASP A 342 -27.35 -26.63 7.02
N ALA A 343 -27.23 -27.52 8.01
CA ALA A 343 -26.01 -27.69 8.80
C ALA A 343 -24.83 -28.15 7.95
N LEU A 344 -25.06 -29.09 7.01
CA LEU A 344 -24.03 -29.51 6.06
C LEU A 344 -23.58 -28.37 5.16
N ALA A 345 -24.52 -27.61 4.59
CA ALA A 345 -24.21 -26.46 3.73
C ALA A 345 -23.39 -25.39 4.47
N LYS A 346 -23.78 -25.03 5.70
CA LYS A 346 -23.06 -24.10 6.57
C LYS A 346 -21.66 -24.59 6.90
N ALA A 347 -21.51 -25.86 7.28
CA ALA A 347 -20.23 -26.46 7.65
C ALA A 347 -19.25 -26.51 6.45
N ILE A 348 -19.71 -26.93 5.27
CA ILE A 348 -18.89 -26.95 4.05
C ILE A 348 -18.41 -25.54 3.72
N TYR A 349 -19.30 -24.56 3.74
CA TYR A 349 -18.94 -23.18 3.39
C TYR A 349 -17.96 -22.57 4.37
N GLU A 350 -18.18 -22.70 5.68
CA GLU A 350 -17.30 -22.19 6.73
C GLU A 350 -15.90 -22.79 6.66
N GLN A 351 -15.82 -24.12 6.53
CA GLN A 351 -14.53 -24.81 6.44
C GLN A 351 -13.79 -24.46 5.13
N THR A 352 -14.52 -24.33 4.02
CA THR A 352 -13.95 -23.89 2.74
C THR A 352 -13.44 -22.45 2.83
N PHE A 353 -14.14 -21.55 3.51
CA PHE A 353 -13.67 -20.20 3.76
C PHE A 353 -12.38 -20.18 4.59
N THR A 354 -12.32 -20.98 5.65
CA THR A 354 -11.11 -21.12 6.48
C THR A 354 -9.96 -21.71 5.68
N TRP A 355 -10.22 -22.74 4.87
CA TRP A 355 -9.24 -23.32 3.96
C TRP A 355 -8.70 -22.28 2.96
N LEU A 356 -9.58 -21.46 2.38
CA LEU A 356 -9.24 -20.38 1.46
C LEU A 356 -8.29 -19.36 2.12
N VAL A 357 -8.59 -18.95 3.35
CA VAL A 357 -7.73 -18.04 4.13
C VAL A 357 -6.37 -18.67 4.38
N ASN A 358 -6.31 -19.96 4.74
CA ASN A 358 -5.06 -20.67 4.97
C ASN A 358 -4.21 -20.76 3.70
N ARG A 359 -4.80 -21.04 2.55
CA ARG A 359 -4.09 -21.04 1.25
C ARG A 359 -3.58 -19.66 0.87
N ILE A 360 -4.35 -18.59 1.12
CA ILE A 360 -3.88 -17.23 0.95
C ILE A 360 -2.67 -16.98 1.86
N ASN A 361 -2.71 -17.40 3.12
CA ASN A 361 -1.60 -17.27 4.06
C ASN A 361 -0.34 -18.00 3.59
N GLU A 362 -0.47 -19.26 3.15
CA GLU A 362 0.64 -20.03 2.59
C GLU A 362 1.32 -19.31 1.42
N SER A 363 0.52 -18.66 0.56
CA SER A 363 1.04 -17.91 -0.59
C SER A 363 1.84 -16.66 -0.20
N MET A 364 1.56 -16.09 0.99
CA MET A 364 2.20 -14.88 1.52
C MET A 364 3.27 -15.19 2.58
N GLU A 365 3.46 -16.47 2.93
CA GLU A 365 4.38 -16.87 3.99
C GLU A 365 5.83 -16.56 3.64
N ASN A 366 6.51 -15.87 4.53
CA ASN A 366 7.95 -15.70 4.45
C ASN A 366 8.66 -16.77 5.26
N LYS A 367 9.37 -17.67 4.58
CA LYS A 367 10.13 -18.78 5.18
C LYS A 367 11.47 -18.37 5.81
N ASP A 368 11.83 -17.08 5.70
CA ASP A 368 13.07 -16.59 6.30
C ASP A 368 12.94 -16.45 7.82
N SER A 369 13.92 -16.99 8.58
CA SER A 369 13.93 -17.01 10.05
C SER A 369 14.42 -15.70 10.69
N SER A 370 14.70 -14.65 9.91
CA SER A 370 15.13 -13.35 10.44
C SER A 370 14.04 -12.72 11.33
N ARG A 371 14.46 -11.94 12.33
CA ARG A 371 13.53 -11.21 13.20
C ARG A 371 12.71 -10.23 12.35
N LYS A 372 11.40 -10.35 12.42
CA LYS A 372 10.43 -9.50 11.73
C LYS A 372 9.70 -8.62 12.74
N THR A 373 9.43 -7.39 12.34
CA THR A 373 8.45 -6.52 13.01
C THR A 373 7.13 -6.59 12.29
N VAL A 374 6.03 -6.31 12.99
CA VAL A 374 4.68 -6.51 12.48
C VAL A 374 3.87 -5.25 12.66
N ILE A 375 3.13 -4.86 11.60
CA ILE A 375 2.00 -3.94 11.72
C ILE A 375 0.74 -4.73 11.40
N GLY A 376 -0.14 -4.89 12.41
CA GLY A 376 -1.42 -5.57 12.28
C GLY A 376 -2.51 -4.59 11.85
N LEU A 377 -3.38 -5.02 10.94
CA LEU A 377 -4.58 -4.28 10.53
C LEU A 377 -5.81 -5.06 10.96
N LEU A 378 -6.61 -4.50 11.86
CA LEU A 378 -7.88 -5.11 12.27
C LEU A 378 -9.04 -4.42 11.55
N ASP A 379 -9.61 -5.13 10.58
CA ASP A 379 -10.83 -4.77 9.86
C ASP A 379 -11.94 -5.74 10.28
N ILE A 380 -12.76 -5.30 11.20
CA ILE A 380 -13.83 -6.11 11.75
C ILE A 380 -15.18 -5.46 11.47
N TYR A 381 -16.25 -6.25 11.52
CA TYR A 381 -17.60 -5.73 11.31
C TYR A 381 -17.90 -4.58 12.28
N GLY A 382 -18.64 -3.58 11.79
CA GLY A 382 -19.11 -2.47 12.62
C GLY A 382 -20.30 -2.88 13.46
N PHE A 383 -20.62 -2.07 14.46
CA PHE A 383 -21.82 -2.21 15.24
C PHE A 383 -23.06 -2.18 14.33
N GLU A 384 -23.97 -3.13 14.50
CA GLU A 384 -25.15 -3.30 13.65
C GLU A 384 -26.42 -3.27 14.47
N VAL A 385 -27.39 -2.48 14.02
CA VAL A 385 -28.76 -2.45 14.56
C VAL A 385 -29.72 -2.49 13.38
N PHE A 386 -30.50 -3.57 13.30
CA PHE A 386 -31.58 -3.74 12.34
C PHE A 386 -32.95 -3.60 13.03
N TYR A 387 -34.00 -3.68 12.25
CA TYR A 387 -35.37 -3.73 12.80
C TYR A 387 -35.56 -4.99 13.64
N VAL A 388 -35.09 -6.14 13.18
CA VAL A 388 -34.98 -7.40 13.93
C VAL A 388 -33.52 -7.78 14.05
N ASN A 389 -33.02 -7.91 15.29
CA ASN A 389 -31.66 -8.36 15.55
C ASN A 389 -31.69 -9.74 16.16
N SER A 390 -30.87 -10.64 15.62
CA SER A 390 -30.81 -12.04 16.08
C SER A 390 -29.41 -12.34 16.68
N PHE A 391 -29.10 -13.62 16.82
CA PHE A 391 -27.85 -14.15 17.34
C PHE A 391 -26.60 -13.56 16.67
N GLU A 392 -26.62 -13.37 15.35
CA GLU A 392 -25.49 -12.81 14.60
C GLU A 392 -25.20 -11.38 15.04
N GLN A 393 -26.22 -10.51 15.14
CA GLN A 393 -26.05 -9.12 15.61
C GLN A 393 -25.60 -9.09 17.07
N PHE A 394 -26.08 -10.01 17.89
CA PHE A 394 -25.61 -10.14 19.26
C PHE A 394 -24.10 -10.42 19.32
N CYS A 395 -23.60 -11.39 18.53
CA CYS A 395 -22.19 -11.72 18.45
C CYS A 395 -21.35 -10.53 17.90
N ILE A 396 -21.82 -9.90 16.82
CA ILE A 396 -21.17 -8.73 16.20
C ILE A 396 -21.05 -7.57 17.20
N ASN A 397 -22.15 -7.27 17.90
CA ASN A 397 -22.19 -6.16 18.84
C ASN A 397 -21.38 -6.46 20.13
N TYR A 398 -21.37 -7.69 20.61
CA TYR A 398 -20.46 -8.13 21.67
C TYR A 398 -18.99 -7.93 21.29
N CYS A 399 -18.61 -8.31 20.08
CA CYS A 399 -17.25 -8.04 19.57
C CYS A 399 -16.91 -6.55 19.60
N ASN A 400 -17.82 -5.69 19.15
CA ASN A 400 -17.62 -4.24 19.16
C ASN A 400 -17.52 -3.69 20.58
N GLU A 401 -18.29 -4.24 21.56
CA GLU A 401 -18.13 -3.91 22.99
C GLU A 401 -16.71 -4.23 23.49
N LYS A 402 -16.20 -5.41 23.17
CA LYS A 402 -14.82 -5.81 23.56
C LYS A 402 -13.76 -4.90 22.95
N LEU A 403 -13.90 -4.54 21.68
CA LEU A 403 -12.96 -3.65 21.02
C LEU A 403 -13.04 -2.21 21.55
N GLN A 404 -14.25 -1.74 21.90
CA GLN A 404 -14.42 -0.46 22.57
C GLN A 404 -13.77 -0.49 23.97
N GLN A 405 -13.93 -1.59 24.70
CA GLN A 405 -13.28 -1.75 26.00
C GLN A 405 -11.77 -1.76 25.86
N LEU A 406 -11.21 -2.48 24.87
CA LEU A 406 -9.77 -2.48 24.59
C LEU A 406 -9.28 -1.05 24.29
N PHE A 407 -10.01 -0.29 23.49
CA PHE A 407 -9.72 1.11 23.25
C PHE A 407 -9.67 1.94 24.54
N ILE A 408 -10.68 1.80 25.38
CA ILE A 408 -10.76 2.51 26.68
C ILE A 408 -9.57 2.13 27.56
N GLN A 409 -9.25 0.85 27.63
CA GLN A 409 -8.12 0.36 28.44
C GLN A 409 -6.77 0.88 27.95
N LEU A 410 -6.51 0.78 26.64
CA LEU A 410 -5.20 1.12 26.08
C LEU A 410 -4.99 2.63 25.87
N THR A 411 -6.08 3.41 25.77
CA THR A 411 -5.97 4.86 25.51
C THR A 411 -6.38 5.70 26.69
N LEU A 412 -7.60 5.54 27.18
CA LEU A 412 -8.15 6.45 28.19
C LEU A 412 -7.67 6.08 29.59
N LYS A 413 -7.68 4.79 29.92
CA LYS A 413 -7.34 4.31 31.26
C LYS A 413 -5.83 4.22 31.45
N ALA A 414 -5.15 3.51 30.58
CA ALA A 414 -3.71 3.30 30.71
C ALA A 414 -2.91 4.61 30.67
N GLU A 415 -3.34 5.59 29.88
CA GLU A 415 -2.68 6.89 29.80
C GLU A 415 -2.82 7.69 31.12
N GLN A 416 -4.00 7.68 31.72
CA GLN A 416 -4.24 8.38 32.99
C GLN A 416 -3.53 7.67 34.17
N GLU A 417 -3.56 6.34 34.24
CA GLU A 417 -2.84 5.54 35.23
C GLU A 417 -1.33 5.75 35.12
N GLU A 418 -0.79 5.89 33.91
CA GLU A 418 0.63 6.16 33.71
C GLU A 418 1.02 7.55 34.19
N TYR A 419 0.18 8.58 33.97
CA TYR A 419 0.45 9.92 34.50
C TYR A 419 0.46 9.95 36.03
N GLU A 420 -0.47 9.26 36.68
CA GLU A 420 -0.51 9.12 38.10
C GLU A 420 0.73 8.38 38.63
N ALA A 421 1.09 7.25 38.02
CA ALA A 421 2.26 6.47 38.38
C ALA A 421 3.58 7.25 38.21
N GLU A 422 3.69 8.06 37.17
CA GLU A 422 4.87 8.88 36.89
C GLU A 422 4.87 10.23 37.66
N GLY A 423 3.81 10.54 38.39
CA GLY A 423 3.70 11.77 39.21
C GLY A 423 3.47 13.03 38.37
N ILE A 424 2.90 12.87 37.17
CA ILE A 424 2.49 13.99 36.31
C ILE A 424 1.16 14.55 36.82
N GLU A 425 1.11 15.85 37.06
CA GLU A 425 -0.15 16.53 37.37
C GLU A 425 -1.15 16.36 36.22
N TRP A 426 -2.28 15.71 36.50
CA TRP A 426 -3.31 15.38 35.54
C TRP A 426 -4.70 15.56 36.12
N GLU A 427 -5.57 16.26 35.39
CA GLU A 427 -7.00 16.35 35.70
C GLU A 427 -7.74 15.15 35.08
N PRO A 428 -8.29 14.21 35.89
CA PRO A 428 -8.91 13.00 35.38
C PRO A 428 -10.10 13.31 34.45
N VAL A 429 -10.05 12.75 33.25
CA VAL A 429 -11.18 12.82 32.30
C VAL A 429 -12.13 11.67 32.57
N GLN A 430 -13.37 11.98 32.94
CA GLN A 430 -14.42 10.98 33.13
C GLN A 430 -14.87 10.40 31.78
N PHE A 431 -15.04 9.09 31.73
CA PHE A 431 -15.52 8.36 30.55
C PHE A 431 -16.42 7.21 30.99
N PHE A 432 -17.34 6.82 30.10
CA PHE A 432 -18.17 5.65 30.32
C PHE A 432 -17.34 4.37 30.13
N ASN A 433 -17.22 3.56 31.19
CA ASN A 433 -16.51 2.28 31.11
C ASN A 433 -17.50 1.16 30.80
N ASN A 434 -17.50 0.69 29.55
CA ASN A 434 -18.40 -0.37 29.09
C ASN A 434 -18.03 -1.79 29.58
N LYS A 435 -17.09 -1.91 30.50
CA LYS A 435 -16.75 -3.19 31.14
C LYS A 435 -17.98 -3.89 31.73
N ILE A 436 -18.90 -3.12 32.31
CA ILE A 436 -20.14 -3.64 32.87
C ILE A 436 -20.98 -4.39 31.83
N ILE A 437 -20.97 -3.94 30.57
CA ILE A 437 -21.69 -4.58 29.48
C ILE A 437 -20.93 -5.82 29.00
N CYS A 438 -19.61 -5.74 28.91
CA CYS A 438 -18.78 -6.91 28.56
C CYS A 438 -18.97 -8.02 29.62
N ASP A 439 -18.93 -7.68 30.91
CA ASP A 439 -19.13 -8.63 32.01
C ASP A 439 -20.53 -9.25 31.95
N LEU A 440 -21.57 -8.44 31.70
CA LEU A 440 -22.95 -8.92 31.48
C LEU A 440 -23.04 -10.02 30.40
N VAL A 441 -22.25 -9.89 29.34
CA VAL A 441 -22.25 -10.85 28.23
C VAL A 441 -21.37 -12.06 28.54
N GLU A 442 -20.15 -11.87 29.08
CA GLU A 442 -19.09 -12.90 29.08
C GLU A 442 -18.72 -13.46 30.46
N GLU A 443 -19.25 -12.94 31.57
CA GLU A 443 -18.88 -13.39 32.91
C GLU A 443 -19.17 -14.89 33.08
N LYS A 444 -18.19 -15.62 33.65
CA LYS A 444 -18.36 -17.05 33.87
C LYS A 444 -19.55 -17.33 34.79
N HIS A 445 -20.40 -18.29 34.42
CA HIS A 445 -21.57 -18.78 35.12
C HIS A 445 -22.71 -17.77 35.31
N ARG A 446 -22.50 -16.51 34.97
CA ARG A 446 -23.50 -15.44 35.13
C ARG A 446 -23.82 -14.70 33.83
N GLY A 447 -22.85 -14.57 32.93
CA GLY A 447 -23.01 -13.87 31.67
C GLY A 447 -23.97 -14.56 30.70
N ILE A 448 -24.50 -13.78 29.76
CA ILE A 448 -25.47 -14.25 28.75
C ILE A 448 -24.93 -15.47 27.98
N ILE A 449 -23.65 -15.45 27.62
CA ILE A 449 -22.99 -16.57 26.93
C ILE A 449 -23.03 -17.84 27.75
N SER A 450 -22.71 -17.76 29.06
CA SER A 450 -22.72 -18.94 29.94
C SER A 450 -24.12 -19.51 30.12
N ILE A 451 -25.13 -18.64 30.19
CA ILE A 451 -26.54 -19.07 30.31
C ILE A 451 -27.03 -19.73 29.00
N LEU A 452 -26.65 -19.17 27.86
CA LEU A 452 -26.96 -19.74 26.55
C LEU A 452 -26.35 -21.13 26.37
N ASP A 453 -25.09 -21.29 26.77
CA ASP A 453 -24.39 -22.57 26.71
C ASP A 453 -25.00 -23.61 27.67
N GLU A 454 -25.34 -23.19 28.89
CA GLU A 454 -26.03 -24.06 29.86
C GLU A 454 -27.37 -24.56 29.30
N GLU A 455 -28.15 -23.70 28.64
CA GLU A 455 -29.42 -24.07 28.04
C GLU A 455 -29.26 -24.98 26.81
N CYS A 456 -28.24 -24.74 25.97
CA CYS A 456 -27.86 -25.67 24.88
C CYS A 456 -27.43 -27.06 25.37
N LEU A 457 -26.97 -27.18 26.62
CA LEU A 457 -26.52 -28.44 27.22
C LEU A 457 -27.60 -29.13 28.02
N ARG A 458 -28.70 -28.46 28.29
CA ARG A 458 -29.77 -28.97 29.14
C ARG A 458 -30.45 -30.18 28.49
N PRO A 459 -30.58 -31.29 29.20
CA PRO A 459 -31.39 -32.43 28.74
C PRO A 459 -32.89 -32.10 28.82
N GLY A 460 -33.63 -32.38 27.75
CA GLY A 460 -35.06 -32.13 27.65
C GLY A 460 -35.42 -31.04 26.64
N ASP A 461 -36.63 -30.50 26.72
CA ASP A 461 -37.18 -29.57 25.73
C ASP A 461 -36.74 -28.13 26.03
N ALA A 462 -35.43 -27.84 25.88
CA ALA A 462 -34.92 -26.48 25.96
C ALA A 462 -35.38 -25.68 24.73
N THR A 463 -35.97 -24.54 24.95
CA THR A 463 -36.45 -23.62 23.91
C THR A 463 -35.82 -22.24 24.05
N ASP A 464 -35.87 -21.41 23.00
CA ASP A 464 -35.41 -20.02 23.07
C ASP A 464 -36.15 -19.22 24.16
N LEU A 465 -37.42 -19.58 24.47
CA LEU A 465 -38.18 -18.96 25.55
C LEU A 465 -37.65 -19.36 26.94
N THR A 466 -37.28 -20.65 27.14
CA THR A 466 -36.68 -21.08 28.41
C THR A 466 -35.32 -20.41 28.64
N PHE A 467 -34.56 -20.14 27.58
CA PHE A 467 -33.35 -19.34 27.63
C PHE A 467 -33.65 -17.90 28.11
N LEU A 468 -34.70 -17.26 27.55
CA LEU A 468 -35.10 -15.92 27.96
C LEU A 468 -35.54 -15.88 29.44
N GLU A 469 -36.31 -16.85 29.90
CA GLU A 469 -36.73 -17.00 31.32
C GLU A 469 -35.49 -17.10 32.26
N ARG A 470 -34.47 -17.85 31.84
CA ARG A 470 -33.21 -17.96 32.57
C ARG A 470 -32.44 -16.65 32.62
N LEU A 471 -32.43 -15.88 31.52
CA LEU A 471 -31.85 -14.55 31.50
C LEU A 471 -32.56 -13.61 32.48
N GLU A 472 -33.92 -13.63 32.51
CA GLU A 472 -34.71 -12.84 33.42
C GLU A 472 -34.47 -13.20 34.90
N GLU A 473 -34.30 -14.47 35.20
CA GLU A 473 -34.01 -14.97 36.54
C GLU A 473 -32.62 -14.47 37.02
N LYS A 474 -31.60 -14.62 36.19
CA LYS A 474 -30.20 -14.33 36.54
C LYS A 474 -29.82 -12.85 36.43
N MET A 475 -30.42 -12.12 35.47
CA MET A 475 -30.03 -10.76 35.11
C MET A 475 -31.11 -9.70 35.33
N GLY A 476 -32.23 -10.04 35.88
CA GLY A 476 -33.41 -9.14 35.99
C GLY A 476 -33.16 -7.83 36.70
N ASN A 477 -32.12 -7.74 37.54
CA ASN A 477 -31.73 -6.54 38.30
C ASN A 477 -30.59 -5.76 37.63
N HIS A 478 -30.10 -6.20 36.46
CA HIS A 478 -28.95 -5.55 35.83
C HIS A 478 -29.40 -4.28 35.05
N PRO A 479 -28.78 -3.11 35.30
CA PRO A 479 -29.23 -1.81 34.78
C PRO A 479 -29.15 -1.73 33.24
N HIS A 480 -28.39 -2.61 32.58
CA HIS A 480 -28.21 -2.65 31.13
C HIS A 480 -28.97 -3.79 30.45
N PHE A 481 -29.88 -4.47 31.18
CA PHE A 481 -30.64 -5.60 30.66
C PHE A 481 -32.13 -5.41 30.96
N VAL A 482 -32.97 -5.55 29.93
CA VAL A 482 -34.43 -5.41 30.07
C VAL A 482 -35.11 -6.40 29.13
N THR A 483 -36.22 -7.00 29.59
CA THR A 483 -37.16 -7.81 28.78
C THR A 483 -38.56 -7.26 28.87
N HIS A 484 -39.46 -7.77 28.03
CA HIS A 484 -40.88 -7.40 28.10
C HIS A 484 -41.46 -7.55 29.51
N ARG A 485 -41.05 -8.59 30.25
CA ARG A 485 -41.54 -8.87 31.61
C ARG A 485 -41.03 -7.89 32.64
N LEU A 486 -39.76 -7.51 32.52
CA LEU A 486 -39.05 -6.63 33.46
C LEU A 486 -39.28 -5.14 33.18
N ALA A 487 -39.70 -4.81 31.96
CA ALA A 487 -39.87 -3.44 31.50
C ALA A 487 -40.97 -2.67 32.20
N ASP A 488 -40.81 -1.35 32.33
CA ASP A 488 -41.85 -0.43 32.70
C ASP A 488 -42.94 -0.36 31.61
N ASN A 489 -44.06 0.31 31.92
CA ASN A 489 -45.21 0.38 31.01
C ASN A 489 -44.93 1.07 29.66
N MET A 490 -43.93 1.95 29.60
CA MET A 490 -43.56 2.65 28.35
C MET A 490 -42.63 1.77 27.51
N THR A 491 -41.60 1.24 28.09
CA THR A 491 -40.61 0.37 27.44
C THR A 491 -41.25 -0.95 26.98
N ARG A 492 -42.20 -1.49 27.73
CA ARG A 492 -42.96 -2.72 27.41
C ARG A 492 -43.69 -2.63 26.08
N LYS A 493 -44.16 -1.44 25.67
CA LYS A 493 -44.83 -1.24 24.38
C LYS A 493 -43.89 -1.39 23.17
N THR A 494 -42.59 -1.33 23.41
CA THR A 494 -41.53 -1.41 22.39
C THR A 494 -40.77 -2.73 22.38
N LEU A 495 -41.22 -3.70 23.21
CA LEU A 495 -40.59 -5.02 23.33
C LEU A 495 -41.65 -6.12 23.09
N GLU A 496 -41.31 -7.13 22.30
CA GLU A 496 -42.13 -8.34 22.17
C GLU A 496 -41.79 -9.35 23.29
N ARG A 497 -42.64 -10.36 23.48
CA ARG A 497 -42.44 -11.36 24.54
C ARG A 497 -41.21 -12.23 24.35
N GLY A 498 -40.73 -12.36 23.13
CA GLY A 498 -39.51 -13.09 22.78
C GLY A 498 -38.26 -12.22 22.69
N ASP A 499 -38.32 -10.99 23.21
CA ASP A 499 -37.22 -10.04 23.10
C ASP A 499 -36.51 -9.80 24.42
N PHE A 500 -35.20 -9.58 24.33
CA PHE A 500 -34.43 -8.89 25.38
C PHE A 500 -33.72 -7.69 24.78
N ARG A 501 -33.50 -6.66 25.58
CA ARG A 501 -32.83 -5.43 25.20
C ARG A 501 -31.59 -5.24 26.03
N LEU A 502 -30.48 -4.91 25.35
CA LEU A 502 -29.24 -4.49 25.99
C LEU A 502 -28.99 -3.01 25.76
N LEU A 503 -28.53 -2.32 26.80
CA LEU A 503 -28.08 -0.94 26.70
C LEU A 503 -26.57 -0.98 26.42
N HIS A 504 -26.23 -0.96 25.15
CA HIS A 504 -24.85 -0.94 24.66
C HIS A 504 -24.21 0.45 24.75
N TYR A 505 -22.91 0.54 24.54
CA TYR A 505 -22.21 1.84 24.48
C TYR A 505 -22.76 2.75 23.36
N THR A 506 -23.34 2.18 22.29
CA THR A 506 -23.95 2.94 21.19
C THR A 506 -25.40 3.33 21.44
N GLY A 507 -26.04 2.73 22.43
CA GLY A 507 -27.46 2.87 22.71
C GLY A 507 -28.18 1.55 22.90
N GLU A 508 -29.51 1.60 22.94
CA GLU A 508 -30.37 0.43 23.16
C GLU A 508 -30.46 -0.44 21.90
N VAL A 509 -30.28 -1.74 22.07
CA VAL A 509 -30.50 -2.73 21.00
C VAL A 509 -31.40 -3.84 21.52
N THR A 510 -32.48 -4.11 20.81
CA THR A 510 -33.43 -5.20 21.06
C THR A 510 -33.07 -6.41 20.24
N TYR A 511 -32.92 -7.56 20.89
CA TYR A 511 -32.62 -8.85 20.27
C TYR A 511 -33.80 -9.79 20.41
N CYS A 512 -34.21 -10.41 19.33
CA CYS A 512 -35.20 -11.50 19.29
C CYS A 512 -34.46 -12.82 19.56
N VAL A 513 -34.91 -13.59 20.56
CA VAL A 513 -34.27 -14.85 20.99
C VAL A 513 -34.50 -16.01 20.02
N VAL A 514 -35.41 -15.86 19.07
CA VAL A 514 -35.78 -16.94 18.13
C VAL A 514 -34.56 -17.41 17.34
N GLY A 515 -34.29 -18.71 17.46
CA GLY A 515 -33.15 -19.36 16.80
C GLY A 515 -31.79 -19.24 17.53
N PHE A 516 -31.72 -18.62 18.70
CA PHE A 516 -30.47 -18.47 19.47
C PHE A 516 -29.87 -19.82 19.83
N LEU A 517 -30.68 -20.76 20.35
CA LEU A 517 -30.19 -22.07 20.73
C LEU A 517 -29.69 -22.88 19.54
N ASP A 518 -30.42 -22.90 18.44
CA ASP A 518 -30.05 -23.66 17.25
C ASP A 518 -28.79 -23.10 16.59
N LYS A 519 -28.69 -21.78 16.48
CA LYS A 519 -27.55 -21.11 15.89
C LYS A 519 -26.28 -21.25 16.76
N ASN A 520 -26.45 -21.24 18.10
CA ASN A 520 -25.33 -21.43 19.02
C ASN A 520 -24.89 -22.89 19.12
N ASN A 521 -25.86 -23.81 19.09
CA ASN A 521 -25.60 -25.24 19.22
C ASN A 521 -24.90 -25.81 17.99
N ASP A 522 -25.31 -25.35 16.79
CA ASP A 522 -24.71 -25.65 15.47
C ASP A 522 -24.33 -27.15 15.31
N LEU A 523 -25.32 -28.03 15.60
CA LEU A 523 -25.07 -29.45 15.62
C LEU A 523 -24.75 -29.98 14.22
N PHE A 524 -23.57 -30.54 14.09
CA PHE A 524 -23.15 -31.25 12.90
C PHE A 524 -23.06 -32.75 13.20
N TYR A 525 -23.96 -33.52 12.62
CA TYR A 525 -24.08 -34.95 12.91
C TYR A 525 -22.84 -35.73 12.46
N ARG A 526 -22.44 -36.71 13.29
CA ARG A 526 -21.20 -37.46 13.11
C ARG A 526 -21.20 -38.25 11.80
N ASN A 527 -22.33 -38.90 11.45
CA ASN A 527 -22.48 -39.67 10.20
C ASN A 527 -22.21 -38.82 8.95
N ILE A 528 -22.67 -37.55 8.94
CA ILE A 528 -22.40 -36.60 7.86
C ILE A 528 -20.94 -36.19 7.89
N LYS A 529 -20.36 -35.98 9.08
CA LYS A 529 -18.93 -35.65 9.23
C LYS A 529 -18.03 -36.75 8.70
N ASP A 530 -18.33 -37.99 9.05
CA ASP A 530 -17.58 -39.18 8.58
C ASP A 530 -17.70 -39.33 7.05
N LEU A 531 -18.84 -38.97 6.45
CA LEU A 531 -19.04 -38.97 5.01
C LEU A 531 -18.17 -37.95 4.29
N VAL A 532 -18.17 -36.69 4.75
CA VAL A 532 -17.38 -35.64 4.10
C VAL A 532 -15.88 -35.82 4.29
N CYS A 533 -15.42 -36.46 5.37
CA CYS A 533 -14.04 -36.86 5.55
C CYS A 533 -13.52 -37.83 4.48
N GLN A 534 -14.41 -38.62 3.86
CA GLN A 534 -14.11 -39.57 2.78
C GLN A 534 -14.25 -38.95 1.38
N SER A 535 -14.51 -37.66 1.30
CA SER A 535 -14.70 -36.93 0.04
C SER A 535 -13.51 -37.14 -0.93
N LYS A 536 -13.81 -37.28 -2.21
CA LYS A 536 -12.81 -37.26 -3.30
C LYS A 536 -12.43 -35.83 -3.69
N ASN A 537 -13.22 -34.83 -3.32
CA ASN A 537 -12.85 -33.44 -3.50
C ASN A 537 -11.70 -33.10 -2.53
N ALA A 538 -10.58 -32.64 -3.07
CA ALA A 538 -9.35 -32.40 -2.29
C ALA A 538 -9.58 -31.38 -1.17
N ILE A 539 -10.32 -30.30 -1.46
CA ILE A 539 -10.60 -29.23 -0.50
C ILE A 539 -11.46 -29.76 0.65
N VAL A 540 -12.56 -30.46 0.34
CA VAL A 540 -13.46 -31.00 1.37
C VAL A 540 -12.73 -31.99 2.28
N ARG A 541 -11.91 -32.86 1.71
CA ARG A 541 -11.12 -33.84 2.47
C ARG A 541 -10.08 -33.17 3.37
N GLU A 542 -9.47 -32.07 2.92
CA GLU A 542 -8.53 -31.26 3.72
C GLU A 542 -9.25 -30.53 4.86
N CYS A 543 -10.43 -29.97 4.55
CA CYS A 543 -11.28 -29.26 5.52
C CYS A 543 -11.82 -30.14 6.65
N PHE A 544 -12.10 -31.41 6.38
CA PHE A 544 -12.70 -32.36 7.32
C PHE A 544 -11.75 -33.54 7.56
N SER A 545 -10.70 -33.30 8.32
CA SER A 545 -9.70 -34.35 8.60
C SER A 545 -10.20 -35.42 9.57
N ALA A 546 -9.70 -36.65 9.42
CA ALA A 546 -10.07 -37.78 10.28
C ALA A 546 -9.70 -37.58 11.77
N VAL A 547 -8.74 -36.68 12.07
CA VAL A 547 -8.35 -36.33 13.44
C VAL A 547 -9.51 -35.71 14.22
N ASP A 548 -10.34 -34.94 13.53
CA ASP A 548 -11.52 -34.29 14.14
C ASP A 548 -12.62 -35.28 14.48
N THR A 549 -12.71 -36.42 13.78
CA THR A 549 -13.71 -37.46 14.06
C THR A 549 -13.34 -38.32 15.27
N ALA A 550 -12.06 -38.41 15.61
CA ALA A 550 -11.57 -39.19 16.76
C ALA A 550 -11.91 -38.53 18.11
N ASN A 551 -12.20 -37.24 18.14
CA ASN A 551 -12.52 -36.52 19.36
C ASN A 551 -13.99 -36.79 19.77
N LYS A 552 -14.17 -37.57 20.84
CA LYS A 552 -15.52 -37.93 21.37
C LYS A 552 -16.16 -36.82 22.23
N ARG A 553 -15.46 -35.73 22.51
CA ARG A 553 -16.02 -34.60 23.27
C ARG A 553 -16.97 -33.80 22.39
N ARG A 554 -18.07 -33.33 22.98
CA ARG A 554 -18.96 -32.37 22.31
C ARG A 554 -18.14 -31.13 21.93
N PRO A 555 -18.26 -30.62 20.71
CA PRO A 555 -17.66 -29.34 20.33
C PRO A 555 -18.15 -28.20 21.24
N GLU A 556 -17.30 -27.20 21.45
CA GLU A 556 -17.73 -25.96 22.07
C GLU A 556 -18.80 -25.28 21.20
N THR A 557 -19.70 -24.56 21.83
CA THR A 557 -20.74 -23.77 21.12
C THR A 557 -20.13 -22.65 20.29
N VAL A 558 -20.86 -22.14 19.31
CA VAL A 558 -20.40 -21.08 18.39
C VAL A 558 -19.95 -19.85 19.16
N VAL A 559 -20.77 -19.38 20.10
CA VAL A 559 -20.45 -18.15 20.84
C VAL A 559 -19.28 -18.33 21.81
N THR A 560 -19.09 -19.54 22.38
CA THR A 560 -17.93 -19.85 23.23
C THR A 560 -16.64 -19.92 22.42
N GLN A 561 -16.66 -20.56 21.23
CA GLN A 561 -15.52 -20.53 20.30
C GLN A 561 -15.18 -19.09 19.90
N PHE A 562 -16.19 -18.29 19.60
CA PHE A 562 -16.00 -16.87 19.27
C PHE A 562 -15.44 -16.06 20.42
N LYS A 563 -15.98 -16.22 21.64
CA LYS A 563 -15.45 -15.59 22.87
C LYS A 563 -13.96 -15.94 23.07
N ASN A 564 -13.60 -17.22 22.92
CA ASN A 564 -12.20 -17.67 23.07
C ASN A 564 -11.32 -17.07 21.96
N SER A 565 -11.78 -16.96 20.75
CA SER A 565 -11.08 -16.34 19.63
C SER A 565 -10.88 -14.84 19.84
N LEU A 566 -11.90 -14.13 20.36
CA LEU A 566 -11.81 -12.70 20.72
C LEU A 566 -10.86 -12.47 21.88
N GLN A 567 -10.82 -13.36 22.87
CA GLN A 567 -9.87 -13.27 23.96
C GLN A 567 -8.43 -13.38 23.45
N LYS A 568 -8.13 -14.39 22.61
CA LYS A 568 -6.82 -14.54 21.97
C LYS A 568 -6.44 -13.31 21.13
N LEU A 569 -7.40 -12.77 20.37
CA LEU A 569 -7.20 -11.54 19.61
C LEU A 569 -6.85 -10.38 20.54
N THR A 570 -7.60 -10.21 21.63
CA THR A 570 -7.34 -9.13 22.61
C THR A 570 -5.96 -9.25 23.22
N GLU A 571 -5.55 -10.46 23.64
CA GLU A 571 -4.21 -10.73 24.20
C GLU A 571 -3.11 -10.41 23.16
N MET A 572 -3.29 -10.79 21.90
CA MET A 572 -2.35 -10.49 20.81
C MET A 572 -2.24 -8.99 20.56
N LEU A 573 -3.35 -8.25 20.59
CA LEU A 573 -3.38 -6.80 20.41
C LEU A 573 -2.75 -6.06 21.60
N MET A 574 -3.01 -6.50 22.85
CA MET A 574 -2.41 -5.91 24.03
C MET A 574 -0.88 -6.01 24.08
N ALA A 575 -0.29 -6.95 23.36
CA ALA A 575 1.16 -7.10 23.25
C ALA A 575 1.79 -6.14 22.19
N LYS A 576 1.00 -5.31 21.53
CA LYS A 576 1.42 -4.43 20.45
C LYS A 576 1.03 -2.99 20.74
N GLU A 577 1.72 -2.03 20.15
CA GLU A 577 1.35 -0.62 20.24
C GLU A 577 0.13 -0.30 19.38
N ALA A 578 -0.81 0.44 19.95
CA ALA A 578 -2.13 0.65 19.38
C ALA A 578 -2.24 1.97 18.58
N TRP A 579 -2.79 1.87 17.39
CA TRP A 579 -3.22 2.99 16.54
C TRP A 579 -4.69 2.82 16.20
N TYR A 580 -5.45 3.91 16.14
CA TYR A 580 -6.90 3.86 15.96
C TYR A 580 -7.35 4.73 14.81
N ILE A 581 -8.18 4.15 13.93
CA ILE A 581 -8.89 4.85 12.88
C ILE A 581 -10.38 4.73 13.14
N ARG A 582 -11.06 5.85 13.31
CA ARG A 582 -12.51 5.91 13.51
C ARG A 582 -13.18 6.40 12.23
N CYS A 583 -13.88 5.50 11.56
CA CYS A 583 -14.66 5.83 10.37
C CYS A 583 -16.04 6.34 10.78
N LEU A 584 -16.39 7.54 10.37
CA LEU A 584 -17.69 8.13 10.59
C LEU A 584 -18.52 8.05 9.30
N LYS A 585 -19.77 7.65 9.43
CA LYS A 585 -20.73 7.61 8.34
C LYS A 585 -21.39 8.99 8.22
N SER A 586 -21.15 9.69 7.13
CA SER A 586 -21.61 11.08 6.95
C SER A 586 -23.11 11.19 6.65
N ASN A 587 -23.71 10.18 6.04
CA ASN A 587 -25.14 10.05 5.72
C ASN A 587 -25.49 8.59 5.42
N GLU A 588 -26.77 8.25 5.49
CA GLU A 588 -27.27 6.92 5.16
C GLU A 588 -27.28 6.63 3.66
N SER A 589 -27.51 7.64 2.83
CA SER A 589 -27.65 7.52 1.37
C SER A 589 -26.30 7.35 0.63
N LYS A 590 -25.17 7.46 1.32
CA LYS A 590 -23.79 7.42 0.75
C LYS A 590 -23.55 8.45 -0.36
N GLN A 591 -24.34 9.55 -0.38
CA GLN A 591 -24.19 10.60 -1.38
C GLN A 591 -23.07 11.58 -1.00
N PRO A 592 -22.19 11.96 -1.93
CA PRO A 592 -21.16 12.96 -1.68
C PRO A 592 -21.77 14.34 -1.43
N GLY A 593 -21.15 15.13 -0.56
CA GLY A 593 -21.61 16.49 -0.23
C GLY A 593 -22.80 16.58 0.71
N GLN A 594 -23.37 15.45 1.15
CA GLN A 594 -24.43 15.42 2.16
C GLN A 594 -23.84 15.13 3.54
N PHE A 595 -24.25 15.90 4.53
CA PHE A 595 -23.83 15.80 5.91
C PHE A 595 -25.05 15.70 6.83
N ASP A 596 -25.27 14.54 7.44
CA ASP A 596 -26.32 14.33 8.43
C ASP A 596 -25.77 14.65 9.82
N GLU A 597 -26.14 15.82 10.33
CA GLU A 597 -25.64 16.31 11.62
C GLU A 597 -26.10 15.41 12.79
N ALA A 598 -27.33 14.92 12.78
CA ALA A 598 -27.87 14.09 13.87
C ALA A 598 -27.12 12.75 13.94
N LEU A 599 -26.89 12.10 12.78
CA LEU A 599 -26.14 10.86 12.65
C LEU A 599 -24.68 11.05 13.12
N ILE A 600 -24.04 12.13 12.70
CA ILE A 600 -22.64 12.40 13.09
C ILE A 600 -22.53 12.73 14.58
N ARG A 601 -23.41 13.54 15.14
CA ARG A 601 -23.44 13.86 16.59
C ARG A 601 -23.60 12.58 17.42
N HIS A 602 -24.49 11.69 17.00
CA HIS A 602 -24.68 10.41 17.65
C HIS A 602 -23.39 9.56 17.63
N GLN A 603 -22.75 9.42 16.46
CA GLN A 603 -21.49 8.68 16.31
C GLN A 603 -20.36 9.29 17.14
N VAL A 604 -20.19 10.60 17.14
CA VAL A 604 -19.18 11.31 17.95
C VAL A 604 -19.36 11.05 19.42
N LYS A 605 -20.62 11.06 19.89
CA LYS A 605 -20.97 10.84 21.31
C LYS A 605 -20.63 9.41 21.75
N TYR A 606 -21.19 8.39 21.09
CA TYR A 606 -21.01 7.01 21.55
C TYR A 606 -19.59 6.46 21.30
N LEU A 607 -18.87 6.94 20.30
CA LEU A 607 -17.46 6.57 20.09
C LEU A 607 -16.53 7.20 21.13
N GLY A 608 -17.02 8.09 21.98
CA GLY A 608 -16.21 8.77 22.97
C GLY A 608 -15.12 9.67 22.36
N LEU A 609 -15.40 10.24 21.16
CA LEU A 609 -14.38 11.02 20.45
C LEU A 609 -14.04 12.31 21.18
N MET A 610 -15.00 12.93 21.87
CA MET A 610 -14.74 14.16 22.63
C MET A 610 -13.86 13.89 23.84
N GLU A 611 -14.12 12.81 24.57
CA GLU A 611 -13.32 12.35 25.70
C GLU A 611 -11.91 12.01 25.26
N HIS A 612 -11.78 11.26 24.17
CA HIS A 612 -10.49 10.94 23.59
C HIS A 612 -9.71 12.18 23.15
N LEU A 613 -10.36 13.12 22.50
CA LEU A 613 -9.75 14.39 22.09
C LEU A 613 -9.32 15.24 23.29
N ARG A 614 -10.09 15.24 24.39
CA ARG A 614 -9.72 15.91 25.65
C ARG A 614 -8.45 15.30 26.22
N VAL A 615 -8.40 13.96 26.35
CA VAL A 615 -7.21 13.26 26.84
C VAL A 615 -6.00 13.54 25.94
N ARG A 616 -6.16 13.41 24.62
CA ARG A 616 -5.08 13.67 23.66
C ARG A 616 -4.62 15.12 23.62
N ARG A 617 -5.52 16.08 23.77
CA ARG A 617 -5.20 17.51 23.75
C ARG A 617 -4.50 17.97 25.03
N ALA A 618 -4.92 17.46 26.16
CA ALA A 618 -4.34 17.77 27.47
C ALA A 618 -3.10 16.93 27.75
N GLY A 619 -2.98 15.74 27.17
CA GLY A 619 -1.92 14.77 27.38
C GLY A 619 -0.63 15.02 26.60
N PHE A 620 0.23 14.02 26.60
CA PHE A 620 1.55 14.04 25.96
C PHE A 620 1.56 13.06 24.77
N ALA A 621 2.00 13.56 23.62
CA ALA A 621 2.02 12.76 22.39
C ALA A 621 3.11 11.67 22.37
N TYR A 622 4.14 11.83 23.20
CA TYR A 622 5.26 10.91 23.24
C TYR A 622 5.79 10.74 24.66
N ARG A 623 6.20 9.50 24.99
CA ARG A 623 6.78 9.14 26.30
C ARG A 623 7.85 8.07 26.10
N ARG A 624 8.95 8.20 26.84
CA ARG A 624 10.05 7.24 26.76
C ARG A 624 10.87 7.23 28.05
N ARG A 625 11.39 6.04 28.40
CA ARG A 625 12.31 5.91 29.53
C ARG A 625 13.54 6.77 29.32
N TYR A 626 14.08 7.29 30.39
CA TYR A 626 15.25 8.17 30.35
C TYR A 626 16.45 7.51 29.68
N GLU A 627 16.73 6.23 29.99
CA GLU A 627 17.83 5.48 29.42
C GLU A 627 17.70 5.34 27.90
N ASP A 628 16.51 5.01 27.43
CA ASP A 628 16.26 4.80 26.01
C ASP A 628 16.31 6.12 25.22
N PHE A 629 15.73 7.17 25.80
CA PHE A 629 15.78 8.51 25.20
C PHE A 629 17.22 9.03 25.13
N LEU A 630 17.96 8.92 26.23
CA LEU A 630 19.35 9.34 26.27
C LEU A 630 20.22 8.50 25.34
N LYS A 631 20.04 7.17 25.33
CA LYS A 631 20.79 6.27 24.45
C LYS A 631 20.65 6.67 22.98
N ARG A 632 19.45 7.07 22.56
CA ARG A 632 19.19 7.49 21.19
C ARG A 632 19.73 8.88 20.89
N TYR A 633 19.39 9.88 21.71
CA TYR A 633 19.59 11.29 21.36
C TYR A 633 20.85 11.91 21.98
N LYS A 634 21.62 11.20 22.78
CA LYS A 634 22.88 11.72 23.37
C LYS A 634 23.85 12.35 22.35
N PRO A 635 23.91 11.97 21.05
CA PRO A 635 24.82 12.62 20.10
C PRO A 635 24.45 14.06 19.79
N LEU A 636 23.23 14.50 20.10
CA LEU A 636 22.75 15.84 19.86
C LEU A 636 23.35 16.88 20.82
N CYS A 637 23.72 16.45 22.03
CA CYS A 637 24.28 17.34 23.02
C CYS A 637 25.74 16.96 23.37
N PRO A 638 26.69 17.89 23.23
CA PRO A 638 28.11 17.62 23.54
C PRO A 638 28.36 17.16 24.98
N ALA A 639 27.51 17.58 25.94
CA ALA A 639 27.65 17.21 27.35
C ALA A 639 27.24 15.74 27.61
N THR A 640 26.36 15.19 26.80
CA THR A 640 25.90 13.79 26.93
C THR A 640 26.67 12.82 26.02
N TRP A 641 27.44 13.34 25.07
CA TRP A 641 28.21 12.55 24.12
C TRP A 641 29.68 12.44 24.50
N PRO A 642 30.37 11.30 24.32
CA PRO A 642 29.85 10.00 23.85
C PRO A 642 29.25 9.13 24.94
N HIS A 643 29.54 9.39 26.22
CA HIS A 643 29.09 8.60 27.36
C HIS A 643 28.65 9.50 28.50
N TRP A 644 27.39 9.38 28.88
CA TRP A 644 26.85 9.97 30.10
C TRP A 644 27.12 9.04 31.30
N ARG A 645 27.61 9.59 32.43
CA ARG A 645 27.94 8.82 33.66
C ARG A 645 27.06 9.18 34.85
N GLY A 646 26.18 10.17 34.72
CA GLY A 646 25.27 10.61 35.75
C GLY A 646 23.97 9.84 35.76
N VAL A 647 23.01 10.32 36.54
CA VAL A 647 21.62 9.80 36.57
C VAL A 647 21.02 10.04 35.19
N PRO A 648 20.33 9.04 34.60
CA PRO A 648 19.74 9.19 33.23
C PRO A 648 18.79 10.38 33.13
N ALA A 649 18.01 10.69 34.20
CA ALA A 649 17.10 11.83 34.23
C ALA A 649 17.82 13.16 33.99
N ASP A 650 18.92 13.40 34.73
CA ASP A 650 19.70 14.64 34.62
C ASP A 650 20.28 14.80 33.19
N GLY A 651 20.71 13.68 32.58
CA GLY A 651 21.22 13.67 31.24
C GLY A 651 20.14 14.00 30.20
N VAL A 652 18.90 13.56 30.41
CA VAL A 652 17.77 13.88 29.54
C VAL A 652 17.32 15.32 29.73
N GLU A 653 17.29 15.83 30.94
CA GLU A 653 16.96 17.23 31.22
C GLU A 653 17.95 18.18 30.54
N LEU A 654 19.25 17.90 30.70
CA LEU A 654 20.31 18.67 30.04
C LEU A 654 20.23 18.61 28.51
N LEU A 655 19.83 17.46 27.97
CA LEU A 655 19.57 17.27 26.54
C LEU A 655 18.37 18.08 26.06
N ALA A 656 17.25 18.06 26.81
CA ALA A 656 16.03 18.81 26.51
C ALA A 656 16.31 20.34 26.52
N GLN A 657 17.05 20.81 27.53
CA GLN A 657 17.49 22.21 27.60
C GLN A 657 18.39 22.60 26.44
N HIS A 658 19.34 21.74 26.07
CA HIS A 658 20.24 21.98 24.90
C HIS A 658 19.46 22.02 23.58
N LEU A 659 18.41 21.23 23.42
CA LEU A 659 17.54 21.20 22.25
C LEU A 659 16.54 22.38 22.23
N GLY A 660 16.48 23.18 23.29
CA GLY A 660 15.62 24.35 23.39
C GLY A 660 14.15 24.01 23.66
N TYR A 661 13.87 22.87 24.31
CA TYR A 661 12.49 22.52 24.70
C TYR A 661 11.93 23.56 25.68
N LEU A 662 10.71 24.01 25.44
CA LEU A 662 10.00 24.91 26.33
C LEU A 662 9.42 24.13 27.52
N PRO A 663 9.26 24.74 28.72
CA PRO A 663 8.76 24.05 29.93
C PRO A 663 7.35 23.45 29.77
N ASP A 664 6.55 23.98 28.85
CA ASP A 664 5.21 23.50 28.53
C ASP A 664 5.20 22.41 27.43
N GLU A 665 6.31 22.24 26.69
CA GLU A 665 6.44 21.21 25.67
C GLU A 665 6.83 19.85 26.23
N TYR A 666 7.42 19.77 27.43
CA TYR A 666 7.80 18.49 28.04
C TYR A 666 7.60 18.49 29.55
N LYS A 667 7.46 17.30 30.10
CA LYS A 667 7.47 17.05 31.54
C LYS A 667 8.39 15.87 31.85
N MET A 668 9.06 15.98 33.02
CA MET A 668 9.89 14.90 33.56
C MET A 668 9.05 14.11 34.59
N GLY A 669 8.79 12.82 34.31
CA GLY A 669 8.14 11.92 35.25
C GLY A 669 9.17 11.28 36.20
N ARG A 670 8.77 10.24 36.91
CA ARG A 670 9.70 9.48 37.81
C ARG A 670 10.74 8.70 37.00
N THR A 671 10.32 8.08 35.89
CA THR A 671 11.17 7.19 35.06
C THR A 671 11.24 7.59 33.58
N LYS A 672 10.34 8.45 33.12
CA LYS A 672 10.16 8.78 31.71
C LYS A 672 10.11 10.28 31.45
N ILE A 673 10.56 10.67 30.26
CA ILE A 673 10.26 11.99 29.69
C ILE A 673 8.93 11.92 28.92
N PHE A 674 8.13 12.96 29.05
CA PHE A 674 6.86 13.16 28.35
C PHE A 674 6.96 14.40 27.47
N ILE A 675 6.71 14.25 26.15
CA ILE A 675 6.74 15.34 25.19
C ILE A 675 5.32 15.60 24.68
N ARG A 676 4.84 16.83 24.85
CA ARG A 676 3.44 17.20 24.56
C ARG A 676 3.13 17.22 23.07
N HIS A 677 4.02 17.75 22.26
CA HIS A 677 3.74 17.99 20.84
C HIS A 677 4.55 17.06 19.93
N PRO A 678 3.91 16.38 18.96
CA PRO A 678 4.61 15.57 17.96
C PRO A 678 5.68 16.35 17.18
N ARG A 679 5.44 17.63 16.91
CA ARG A 679 6.40 18.52 16.21
C ARG A 679 7.76 18.62 16.93
N THR A 680 7.75 18.67 18.27
CA THR A 680 8.96 18.74 19.09
C THR A 680 9.78 17.45 18.96
N LEU A 681 9.08 16.29 18.96
CA LEU A 681 9.72 15.00 18.70
C LEU A 681 10.29 14.93 17.28
N TYR A 682 9.51 15.29 16.27
CA TYR A 682 9.97 15.24 14.87
C TYR A 682 11.16 16.16 14.63
N ALA A 683 11.15 17.35 15.19
CA ALA A 683 12.32 18.24 15.12
C ALA A 683 13.57 17.61 15.76
N THR A 684 13.40 16.84 16.82
CA THR A 684 14.50 16.12 17.49
C THR A 684 15.00 14.95 16.64
N GLU A 685 14.10 14.20 16.02
CA GLU A 685 14.47 13.13 15.07
C GLU A 685 15.19 13.68 13.83
N ASP A 686 14.71 14.76 13.25
CA ASP A 686 15.37 15.43 12.13
C ASP A 686 16.78 15.91 12.51
N ALA A 687 16.92 16.49 13.71
CA ALA A 687 18.23 16.89 14.24
C ALA A 687 19.15 15.68 14.47
N TYR A 688 18.59 14.56 14.96
CA TYR A 688 19.34 13.33 15.17
C TYR A 688 19.80 12.70 13.84
N GLU A 689 18.95 12.58 12.84
CA GLU A 689 19.32 12.05 11.52
C GLU A 689 20.40 12.95 10.85
N LYS A 690 20.27 14.27 10.97
CA LYS A 690 21.29 15.21 10.51
C LYS A 690 22.62 14.99 11.24
N CYS A 691 22.58 14.90 12.58
CA CYS A 691 23.79 14.66 13.37
C CYS A 691 24.44 13.31 13.02
N LYS A 692 23.66 12.26 12.84
CA LYS A 692 24.11 10.94 12.42
C LYS A 692 24.77 10.98 11.06
N HIS A 693 24.19 11.71 10.10
CA HIS A 693 24.77 11.92 8.77
C HIS A 693 26.09 12.68 8.83
N ASP A 694 26.16 13.76 9.64
CA ASP A 694 27.39 14.55 9.86
C ASP A 694 28.49 13.72 10.51
N LEU A 695 28.14 12.89 11.50
CA LEU A 695 29.08 11.97 12.14
C LEU A 695 29.60 10.91 11.17
N ALA A 696 28.70 10.31 10.37
CA ALA A 696 29.08 9.37 9.33
C ALA A 696 30.01 9.98 8.30
N THR A 697 29.72 11.21 7.86
CA THR A 697 30.56 11.98 6.92
C THR A 697 31.95 12.25 7.50
N LYS A 698 32.01 12.67 8.78
CA LYS A 698 33.30 12.88 9.48
C LYS A 698 34.09 11.57 9.62
N LEU A 699 33.45 10.47 9.92
CA LEU A 699 34.03 9.13 10.00
C LEU A 699 34.60 8.69 8.64
N GLN A 700 33.80 8.83 7.59
CA GLN A 700 34.20 8.50 6.22
C GLN A 700 35.35 9.36 5.76
N ALA A 701 35.30 10.68 6.05
CA ALA A 701 36.41 11.60 5.71
C ALA A 701 37.70 11.22 6.44
N LYS A 702 37.63 10.91 7.76
CA LYS A 702 38.81 10.44 8.52
C LYS A 702 39.31 9.10 8.01
N TYR A 703 38.46 8.16 7.70
CA TYR A 703 38.87 6.86 7.16
C TYR A 703 39.50 6.98 5.78
N LYS A 704 38.90 7.76 4.86
CA LYS A 704 39.49 8.07 3.55
C LYS A 704 40.86 8.76 3.71
N GLY A 705 40.91 9.75 4.61
CA GLY A 705 42.16 10.46 4.92
C GLY A 705 43.24 9.53 5.50
N TYR A 706 42.88 8.61 6.40
CA TYR A 706 43.82 7.62 6.96
C TYR A 706 44.35 6.67 5.87
N LYS A 707 43.47 6.17 5.01
CA LYS A 707 43.84 5.27 3.89
C LYS A 707 44.81 5.98 2.93
N VAL A 708 44.47 7.17 2.46
CA VAL A 708 45.31 7.97 1.54
C VAL A 708 46.64 8.35 2.18
N LYS A 709 46.61 8.75 3.46
CA LYS A 709 47.89 9.07 4.19
C LYS A 709 48.78 7.84 4.34
N GLY A 710 48.19 6.67 4.54
CA GLY A 710 48.92 5.41 4.59
C GLY A 710 49.55 5.04 3.24
N GLU A 711 48.83 5.16 2.15
CA GLU A 711 49.30 4.95 0.80
C GLU A 711 50.39 5.98 0.41
N PHE A 712 50.15 7.26 0.70
CA PHE A 712 51.09 8.32 0.46
C PHE A 712 52.40 8.12 1.22
N ARG A 713 52.34 7.65 2.48
CA ARG A 713 53.56 7.32 3.25
C ARG A 713 54.33 6.19 2.60
N LYS A 714 53.67 5.12 2.17
CA LYS A 714 54.33 4.02 1.43
C LYS A 714 54.92 4.47 0.11
N GLN A 715 54.21 5.31 -0.64
CA GLN A 715 54.74 5.90 -1.89
C GLN A 715 55.93 6.80 -1.63
N LYS A 716 55.90 7.61 -0.59
CA LYS A 716 57.03 8.48 -0.20
C LYS A 716 58.27 7.65 0.20
N GLU A 717 58.08 6.59 1.00
CA GLU A 717 59.17 5.69 1.38
C GLU A 717 59.73 4.95 0.15
N ALA A 718 58.86 4.51 -0.77
CA ALA A 718 59.30 3.89 -2.04
C ALA A 718 60.03 4.91 -2.94
N ALA A 719 59.49 6.13 -3.07
CA ALA A 719 60.12 7.19 -3.86
C ALA A 719 61.52 7.53 -3.29
N THR A 720 61.63 7.63 -1.96
CA THR A 720 62.94 7.92 -1.33
C THR A 720 63.93 6.81 -1.60
N LYS A 721 63.53 5.53 -1.58
CA LYS A 721 64.38 4.40 -1.94
C LYS A 721 64.81 4.44 -3.42
N ILE A 722 63.84 4.72 -4.31
CA ILE A 722 64.10 4.86 -5.75
C ILE A 722 65.06 6.02 -6.01
N GLU A 723 64.82 7.19 -5.36
CA GLU A 723 65.64 8.37 -5.51
C GLU A 723 67.09 8.13 -5.06
N THR A 724 67.31 7.47 -3.92
CA THR A 724 68.67 7.13 -3.44
C THR A 724 69.35 6.16 -4.37
N CYS A 725 68.69 5.18 -4.90
CA CYS A 725 69.26 4.28 -5.91
C CYS A 725 69.56 5.00 -7.22
N TRP A 726 68.63 5.91 -7.63
CA TRP A 726 68.77 6.67 -8.85
C TRP A 726 69.97 7.65 -8.79
N ARG A 727 70.14 8.43 -7.68
CA ARG A 727 71.25 9.32 -7.48
C ARG A 727 72.62 8.60 -7.60
N GLY A 728 72.72 7.41 -6.99
CA GLY A 728 73.89 6.53 -7.08
C GLY A 728 74.18 6.06 -8.52
N ALA A 729 73.12 5.74 -9.27
CA ALA A 729 73.25 5.34 -10.66
C ALA A 729 73.62 6.51 -11.59
N GLN A 730 73.01 7.69 -11.32
CA GLN A 730 73.31 8.89 -12.08
C GLN A 730 74.77 9.32 -11.93
N ALA A 731 75.31 9.33 -10.69
CA ALA A 731 76.68 9.67 -10.45
C ALA A 731 77.68 8.79 -11.20
N ARG A 732 77.38 7.49 -11.34
CA ARG A 732 78.19 6.57 -12.16
C ARG A 732 78.05 6.87 -13.66
N LYS A 733 76.87 7.12 -14.17
CA LYS A 733 76.58 7.46 -15.56
C LYS A 733 77.10 8.80 -15.96
N GLU A 734 77.19 9.75 -15.06
CA GLU A 734 77.71 11.10 -15.37
C GLU A 734 79.23 11.10 -15.59
N LYS A 735 79.94 10.23 -14.86
CA LYS A 735 81.42 10.00 -15.08
C LYS A 735 81.69 9.43 -16.49
N GLU A 736 80.79 8.50 -16.90
CA GLU A 736 80.93 7.92 -18.26
C GLU A 736 80.54 8.95 -19.36
N LYS A 737 79.50 9.71 -19.10
CA LYS A 737 78.97 10.75 -20.02
C LYS A 737 80.04 11.85 -20.27
N ARG A 738 80.72 12.28 -19.21
CA ARG A 738 81.81 13.32 -19.38
C ARG A 738 82.91 12.80 -20.29
N ALA A 739 83.35 11.56 -20.14
CA ALA A 739 84.29 10.95 -20.99
C ALA A 739 83.87 10.82 -22.45
N TRP A 740 82.53 10.42 -22.64
CA TRP A 740 81.89 10.33 -23.94
C TRP A 740 81.75 11.75 -24.61
N ALA A 741 81.19 12.72 -23.78
CA ALA A 741 80.95 14.06 -24.29
C ALA A 741 82.18 14.77 -24.86
N VAL A 742 83.34 14.57 -24.26
CA VAL A 742 84.63 15.16 -24.79
C VAL A 742 84.86 14.54 -26.16
N LYS A 743 84.62 13.27 -26.37
CA LYS A 743 84.79 12.60 -27.63
C LYS A 743 83.83 13.08 -28.71
N VAL A 744 82.54 13.24 -28.30
CA VAL A 744 81.51 13.73 -29.19
C VAL A 744 81.64 15.18 -29.55
N ILE A 745 82.02 16.07 -28.59
CA ILE A 745 82.25 17.50 -28.83
C ILE A 745 83.41 17.69 -29.89
N LYS A 746 84.46 16.96 -29.74
CA LYS A 746 85.57 16.99 -30.73
C LYS A 746 85.06 16.60 -32.13
N LYS A 747 84.22 15.58 -32.21
CA LYS A 747 83.65 15.07 -33.48
C LYS A 747 82.67 16.08 -34.09
N PHE A 748 81.73 16.67 -33.23
CA PHE A 748 80.76 17.69 -33.66
C PHE A 748 81.49 19.01 -34.10
N ILE A 749 82.50 19.44 -33.46
CA ILE A 749 83.30 20.66 -33.88
C ILE A 749 83.83 20.41 -35.28
N LYS A 750 84.44 19.23 -35.57
CA LYS A 750 84.87 18.90 -36.92
C LYS A 750 83.74 18.84 -37.95
N ALA A 751 82.58 18.27 -37.58
CA ALA A 751 81.32 18.21 -38.42
C ALA A 751 80.74 19.60 -38.67
N TYR A 752 80.77 20.51 -37.68
CA TYR A 752 80.33 21.89 -37.83
C TYR A 752 81.21 22.70 -38.77
N ILE A 753 82.49 22.50 -38.69
CA ILE A 753 83.44 23.18 -39.60
C ILE A 753 83.07 22.78 -41.04
N ASN A 754 82.82 21.53 -41.29
CA ASN A 754 82.53 20.97 -42.62
C ASN A 754 81.07 20.95 -43.00
N ARG A 755 80.18 21.74 -42.36
CA ARG A 755 78.73 21.71 -42.57
C ARG A 755 78.31 22.19 -43.97
N GLY A 756 79.08 22.97 -44.64
CA GLY A 756 78.78 23.47 -46.01
C GLY A 756 79.16 22.55 -47.16
N GLU A 757 79.89 21.46 -46.91
CA GLU A 757 80.29 20.51 -47.88
C GLU A 757 79.19 19.43 -48.14
N ALA A 758 79.36 18.68 -49.30
CA ALA A 758 78.47 17.60 -49.56
C ALA A 758 78.45 16.58 -48.45
N LYS A 759 77.34 15.84 -48.26
CA LYS A 759 77.17 14.85 -47.17
C LYS A 759 78.33 13.84 -47.15
N SER A 760 79.17 13.95 -46.11
CA SER A 760 80.32 13.12 -45.85
C SER A 760 80.18 12.36 -44.52
N THR A 761 81.06 11.41 -44.22
CA THR A 761 81.15 10.76 -42.91
C THR A 761 81.43 11.73 -41.77
N ASP A 762 82.08 12.86 -42.03
CA ASP A 762 82.40 13.87 -41.02
C ASP A 762 81.24 14.79 -40.69
N ASN A 763 80.29 15.10 -41.60
CA ASN A 763 79.17 16.01 -41.37
C ASN A 763 77.78 15.33 -41.23
N SER A 764 77.60 14.05 -41.57
CA SER A 764 76.36 13.32 -41.60
C SER A 764 75.68 13.28 -40.24
N GLU A 765 76.42 13.11 -39.16
CA GLU A 765 75.89 13.07 -37.79
C GLU A 765 75.40 14.45 -37.34
N TYR A 766 76.06 15.53 -37.72
CA TYR A 766 75.57 16.89 -37.44
C TYR A 766 74.27 17.23 -38.18
N LEU A 767 74.17 16.87 -39.41
CA LEU A 767 72.94 17.06 -40.20
C LEU A 767 71.81 16.15 -39.66
N ALA A 768 72.04 14.95 -39.17
CA ALA A 768 71.09 14.10 -38.51
C ALA A 768 70.59 14.71 -37.15
N PHE A 769 71.54 15.25 -36.42
CA PHE A 769 71.26 15.97 -35.17
C PHE A 769 70.34 17.19 -35.39
N VAL A 770 70.60 18.02 -36.41
CA VAL A 770 69.70 19.15 -36.75
C VAL A 770 68.31 18.71 -37.08
N ARG A 771 68.16 17.61 -37.86
CA ARG A 771 66.85 17.00 -38.18
C ARG A 771 66.17 16.51 -36.92
N GLN A 772 66.84 15.74 -36.09
CA GLN A 772 66.28 15.15 -34.88
C GLN A 772 65.95 16.26 -33.85
N SER A 773 66.73 17.26 -33.67
CA SER A 773 66.50 18.42 -32.82
C SER A 773 65.18 19.15 -33.19
N TYR A 774 64.97 19.31 -34.50
CA TYR A 774 63.76 19.93 -35.00
C TYR A 774 62.53 19.05 -34.68
N LEU A 775 62.57 17.75 -34.95
CA LEU A 775 61.49 16.84 -34.70
C LEU A 775 61.18 16.77 -33.22
N ASN A 776 62.12 16.76 -32.33
CA ASN A 776 61.91 16.77 -30.88
C ASN A 776 61.25 18.08 -30.40
N ARG A 777 61.66 19.21 -30.91
CA ARG A 777 61.00 20.50 -30.60
C ARG A 777 59.58 20.55 -31.15
N LEU A 778 59.36 20.01 -32.34
CA LEU A 778 58.05 19.94 -32.94
C LEU A 778 57.11 19.01 -32.12
N LYS A 779 57.61 17.86 -31.66
CA LYS A 779 56.86 16.93 -30.79
C LYS A 779 56.32 17.62 -29.53
N ASN A 780 57.12 18.49 -28.91
CA ASN A 780 56.78 19.20 -27.70
C ASN A 780 55.83 20.40 -27.92
N ASN A 781 55.78 20.90 -29.15
CA ASN A 781 54.98 22.06 -29.53
C ASN A 781 53.80 21.74 -30.46
N LEU A 782 53.39 20.50 -30.51
CA LEU A 782 52.24 20.14 -31.31
C LEU A 782 50.93 20.62 -30.70
N PRO A 783 50.01 21.20 -31.46
CA PRO A 783 48.68 21.50 -31.00
C PRO A 783 47.97 20.28 -30.40
N LYS A 784 47.38 20.39 -29.21
CA LYS A 784 46.76 19.27 -28.50
C LYS A 784 45.32 19.01 -28.90
N THR A 785 44.61 20.03 -29.36
CA THR A 785 43.21 19.95 -29.79
C THR A 785 42.99 20.76 -31.06
N VAL A 786 41.88 20.53 -31.76
CA VAL A 786 41.50 21.29 -32.98
C VAL A 786 41.33 22.79 -32.70
N LEU A 787 41.08 23.16 -31.45
CA LEU A 787 40.84 24.53 -31.01
C LEU A 787 42.15 25.18 -30.48
N ASP A 788 43.21 24.46 -30.42
CA ASP A 788 44.50 24.93 -29.96
C ASP A 788 45.15 25.87 -31.00
N LYS A 789 45.46 27.09 -30.59
CA LYS A 789 46.04 28.13 -31.45
C LYS A 789 47.58 28.10 -31.50
N THR A 790 48.19 27.06 -30.99
CA THR A 790 49.66 26.93 -31.04
C THR A 790 50.15 26.97 -32.50
N THR A 791 51.08 27.84 -32.76
CA THR A 791 51.66 27.96 -34.09
C THR A 791 52.63 26.81 -34.39
N TRP A 792 52.57 26.30 -35.61
CA TRP A 792 53.54 25.28 -36.09
C TRP A 792 54.93 25.84 -36.18
N LEU A 793 55.90 25.15 -35.63
CA LEU A 793 57.34 25.61 -35.63
C LEU A 793 57.86 25.71 -37.06
N THR A 794 58.65 26.81 -37.28
CA THR A 794 59.37 27.05 -38.56
C THR A 794 60.42 25.96 -38.76
N PRO A 795 60.38 25.21 -39.84
CA PRO A 795 61.35 24.13 -40.10
C PRO A 795 62.72 24.69 -40.63
N PRO A 796 63.82 24.00 -40.27
CA PRO A 796 65.08 24.20 -41.00
C PRO A 796 64.92 23.80 -42.45
N ALA A 797 65.70 24.41 -43.34
CA ALA A 797 65.60 24.19 -44.80
C ALA A 797 65.59 22.69 -45.19
N VAL A 798 66.41 21.88 -44.51
CA VAL A 798 66.53 20.40 -44.75
C VAL A 798 65.28 19.56 -44.50
N VAL A 799 64.25 20.09 -43.84
CA VAL A 799 63.03 19.33 -43.47
C VAL A 799 61.75 20.09 -43.78
N THR A 800 61.80 21.08 -44.65
CA THR A 800 60.64 21.93 -44.95
C THR A 800 59.46 21.13 -45.50
N GLU A 801 59.65 20.33 -46.53
CA GLU A 801 58.56 19.50 -47.15
C GLU A 801 57.98 18.47 -46.18
N ALA A 802 58.89 17.78 -45.41
CA ALA A 802 58.46 16.81 -44.42
C ALA A 802 57.63 17.45 -43.34
N SER A 803 57.98 18.66 -42.90
CA SER A 803 57.25 19.44 -41.89
C SER A 803 55.83 19.84 -42.35
N GLU A 804 55.64 20.18 -43.61
CA GLU A 804 54.30 20.49 -44.13
C GLU A 804 53.42 19.28 -44.21
N ILE A 805 53.96 18.14 -44.60
CA ILE A 805 53.21 16.86 -44.61
C ILE A 805 52.80 16.49 -43.17
N LEU A 806 53.68 16.56 -42.20
CA LEU A 806 53.37 16.31 -40.78
C LEU A 806 52.30 17.26 -40.26
N ARG A 807 52.34 18.52 -40.64
CA ARG A 807 51.31 19.52 -40.28
C ARG A 807 49.93 19.11 -40.76
N LYS A 808 49.85 18.71 -42.06
CA LYS A 808 48.57 18.29 -42.63
C LYS A 808 48.03 16.98 -41.99
N LEU A 809 48.91 16.02 -41.72
CA LEU A 809 48.56 14.76 -41.09
C LEU A 809 48.09 14.95 -39.61
N HIS A 810 48.82 15.77 -38.86
CA HIS A 810 48.49 16.09 -37.45
C HIS A 810 47.12 16.75 -37.36
N TYR A 811 46.85 17.76 -38.19
CA TYR A 811 45.56 18.43 -38.22
C TYR A 811 44.41 17.46 -38.55
N ARG A 812 44.61 16.57 -39.54
CA ARG A 812 43.60 15.52 -39.87
C ARG A 812 43.38 14.58 -38.70
N LEU A 813 44.39 14.19 -37.95
CA LEU A 813 44.29 13.34 -36.78
C LEU A 813 43.50 14.03 -35.67
N MET A 814 43.75 15.29 -35.39
CA MET A 814 43.04 16.07 -34.38
C MET A 814 41.57 16.24 -34.73
N VAL A 815 41.24 16.54 -35.95
CA VAL A 815 39.84 16.61 -36.43
C VAL A 815 39.13 15.25 -36.25
N ARG A 816 39.80 14.16 -36.62
CA ARG A 816 39.22 12.81 -36.41
C ARG A 816 39.00 12.50 -34.92
N ARG A 817 39.93 12.82 -34.06
CA ARG A 817 39.77 12.62 -32.60
C ARG A 817 38.62 13.46 -32.03
N TYR A 818 38.52 14.71 -32.44
CA TYR A 818 37.42 15.57 -32.03
C TYR A 818 36.04 15.01 -32.44
N VAL A 819 35.92 14.63 -33.70
CA VAL A 819 34.63 14.07 -34.24
C VAL A 819 34.25 12.74 -33.57
N ARG A 820 35.25 11.88 -33.27
CA ARG A 820 35.02 10.61 -32.56
C ARG A 820 34.65 10.80 -31.09
N GLY A 821 35.12 11.85 -30.47
CA GLY A 821 34.86 12.19 -29.07
C GLY A 821 33.49 12.84 -28.82
N ILE A 822 32.70 13.10 -29.86
CA ILE A 822 31.36 13.68 -29.72
C ILE A 822 30.38 12.59 -29.29
N PRO A 823 29.73 12.67 -28.08
CA PRO A 823 28.77 11.69 -27.63
C PRO A 823 27.60 11.59 -28.62
N PRO A 824 26.95 10.41 -28.76
CA PRO A 824 25.83 10.20 -29.70
C PRO A 824 24.70 11.20 -29.51
N GLN A 825 24.34 11.51 -28.27
CA GLN A 825 23.31 12.51 -27.93
C GLN A 825 23.70 13.90 -28.42
N ARG A 826 24.95 14.30 -28.24
CA ARG A 826 25.48 15.59 -28.69
C ARG A 826 25.55 15.66 -30.21
N LYS A 827 25.87 14.53 -30.85
CA LYS A 827 25.90 14.41 -32.31
C LYS A 827 24.51 14.62 -32.90
N ALA A 828 23.48 14.00 -32.31
CA ALA A 828 22.08 14.19 -32.68
C ALA A 828 21.65 15.65 -32.52
N GLN A 829 21.97 16.27 -31.39
CA GLN A 829 21.71 17.71 -31.16
C GLN A 829 22.37 18.62 -32.21
N LEU A 830 23.61 18.32 -32.58
CA LEU A 830 24.34 19.09 -33.62
C LEU A 830 23.71 18.89 -35.01
N GLN A 831 23.24 17.68 -35.31
CA GLN A 831 22.48 17.42 -36.53
C GLN A 831 21.18 18.23 -36.57
N MET A 832 20.42 18.27 -35.46
CA MET A 832 19.24 19.13 -35.35
C MET A 832 19.56 20.61 -35.53
N LYS A 833 20.65 21.09 -34.95
CA LYS A 833 21.14 22.46 -35.18
C LYS A 833 21.43 22.73 -36.65
N VAL A 834 22.07 21.81 -37.34
CA VAL A 834 22.34 21.95 -38.78
C VAL A 834 21.06 22.04 -39.61
N VAL A 835 20.08 21.15 -39.29
CA VAL A 835 18.75 21.17 -39.95
C VAL A 835 18.05 22.50 -39.71
N THR A 836 17.97 22.94 -38.45
CA THR A 836 17.35 24.24 -38.10
C THR A 836 18.06 25.42 -38.73
N SER A 837 19.40 25.44 -38.71
CA SER A 837 20.19 26.50 -39.34
C SER A 837 19.98 26.50 -40.87
N SER A 838 19.87 25.33 -41.53
CA SER A 838 19.65 25.25 -42.96
C SER A 838 18.27 25.80 -43.38
N ILE A 839 17.24 25.71 -42.51
CA ILE A 839 15.90 26.26 -42.76
C ILE A 839 15.99 27.79 -42.93
N PHE A 840 16.79 28.45 -42.08
CA PHE A 840 16.88 29.91 -42.02
C PHE A 840 18.03 30.48 -42.87
N LYS A 841 18.99 29.65 -43.31
CA LYS A 841 20.13 30.08 -44.11
C LYS A 841 19.66 30.72 -45.42
N GLY A 842 20.12 31.93 -45.71
CA GLY A 842 19.71 32.68 -46.89
C GLY A 842 18.30 33.26 -46.89
N LYS A 843 17.56 33.12 -45.73
CA LYS A 843 16.23 33.68 -45.61
C LYS A 843 16.22 35.02 -44.87
N LYS A 844 17.33 35.32 -44.22
CA LYS A 844 17.54 36.55 -43.47
C LYS A 844 19.03 36.85 -43.30
N GLU A 845 19.46 38.13 -43.56
CA GLU A 845 20.87 38.51 -43.55
C GLU A 845 21.58 38.31 -42.18
N ASN A 846 20.90 38.53 -41.07
CA ASN A 846 21.50 38.51 -39.74
C ASN A 846 21.07 37.30 -38.89
N TYR A 847 20.88 36.15 -39.52
CA TYR A 847 20.56 34.95 -38.73
C TYR A 847 21.78 34.46 -37.93
N PRO A 848 21.69 34.28 -36.63
CA PRO A 848 22.81 33.79 -35.85
C PRO A 848 23.22 32.36 -36.29
N GLN A 849 24.47 32.17 -36.66
CA GLN A 849 25.00 30.90 -37.20
C GLN A 849 25.14 29.83 -36.11
N SER A 850 25.10 30.18 -34.85
CA SER A 850 25.20 29.20 -33.77
C SER A 850 24.19 29.47 -32.65
N ILE A 851 23.51 28.46 -32.20
CA ILE A 851 22.69 28.49 -31.01
C ILE A 851 23.50 27.90 -29.88
N PRO A 852 23.79 28.65 -28.81
CA PRO A 852 24.74 28.21 -27.76
C PRO A 852 24.22 27.03 -26.96
N GLN A 853 22.89 26.83 -26.88
CA GLN A 853 22.31 25.73 -26.11
C GLN A 853 21.94 24.52 -26.98
N PRO A 854 21.98 23.30 -26.43
CA PRO A 854 21.52 22.11 -27.15
C PRO A 854 20.00 22.13 -27.35
N PHE A 855 19.52 21.60 -28.47
CA PHE A 855 18.09 21.35 -28.68
C PHE A 855 17.64 20.18 -27.79
N LEU A 856 16.43 20.31 -27.24
CA LEU A 856 15.73 19.19 -26.60
C LEU A 856 15.18 18.26 -27.70
N ASP A 857 15.23 16.96 -27.43
CA ASP A 857 14.70 15.97 -28.37
C ASP A 857 13.20 15.77 -28.15
N THR A 858 12.42 16.76 -28.54
CA THR A 858 10.95 16.78 -28.43
C THR A 858 10.29 16.78 -29.81
N ARG A 859 11.02 16.29 -30.82
CA ARG A 859 10.53 16.28 -32.20
C ARG A 859 9.37 15.29 -32.38
N ILE A 860 8.30 15.75 -33.02
CA ILE A 860 7.18 14.94 -33.45
C ILE A 860 7.48 14.40 -34.84
N SER A 861 7.26 13.11 -35.05
CA SER A 861 7.44 12.48 -36.40
C SER A 861 6.35 12.93 -37.37
N GLU A 862 6.62 12.84 -38.68
CA GLU A 862 5.62 13.17 -39.72
C GLU A 862 4.36 12.30 -39.60
N GLN A 863 4.50 11.06 -39.14
CA GLN A 863 3.40 10.10 -38.97
C GLN A 863 2.43 10.49 -37.85
N GLU A 864 2.89 11.29 -36.89
CA GLU A 864 2.09 11.76 -35.74
C GLU A 864 1.42 13.12 -36.04
N ILE A 865 1.67 13.72 -37.21
CA ILE A 865 1.06 14.98 -37.60
C ILE A 865 -0.29 14.68 -38.24
N ASN A 866 -1.32 15.44 -37.84
CA ASN A 866 -2.66 15.26 -38.40
C ASN A 866 -2.68 15.35 -39.94
N ILE A 867 -3.34 14.39 -40.57
CA ILE A 867 -3.40 14.23 -42.02
C ILE A 867 -3.98 15.48 -42.73
N GLN A 868 -4.93 16.17 -42.08
CA GLN A 868 -5.50 17.41 -42.63
C GLN A 868 -4.45 18.54 -42.68
N VAL A 869 -3.58 18.60 -41.67
CA VAL A 869 -2.48 19.58 -41.66
C VAL A 869 -1.44 19.23 -42.70
N LEU A 870 -1.09 17.96 -42.83
CA LEU A 870 -0.19 17.49 -43.89
C LEU A 870 -0.73 17.83 -45.31
N SER A 871 -2.04 17.70 -45.51
CA SER A 871 -2.67 18.08 -46.78
C SER A 871 -2.59 19.58 -47.06
N MET A 872 -2.64 20.44 -46.04
CA MET A 872 -2.50 21.90 -46.21
C MET A 872 -1.07 22.35 -46.52
N ILE A 873 -0.07 21.54 -46.19
CA ILE A 873 1.36 21.82 -46.33
C ILE A 873 1.94 21.02 -47.53
N ARG A 874 1.10 20.41 -48.38
CA ARG A 874 1.44 19.40 -49.40
C ARG A 874 2.67 19.70 -50.27
N ASN A 875 3.01 20.95 -50.46
CA ASN A 875 4.09 21.33 -51.38
C ASN A 875 5.40 21.67 -50.61
N GLU A 876 5.43 21.51 -49.29
CA GLU A 876 6.60 21.88 -48.49
C GLU A 876 7.13 20.71 -47.67
N GLN A 877 8.37 20.35 -47.89
CA GLN A 877 9.02 19.30 -47.07
C GLN A 877 9.18 19.77 -45.67
N ILE A 878 8.61 19.02 -44.67
CA ILE A 878 8.78 19.26 -43.25
C ILE A 878 10.22 18.99 -42.86
N LYS A 879 10.86 19.92 -42.21
CA LYS A 879 12.23 19.84 -41.70
C LYS A 879 12.28 19.58 -40.22
N TYR A 880 11.34 20.09 -39.47
CA TYR A 880 11.30 19.97 -38.02
C TYR A 880 9.88 20.16 -37.50
N SER A 881 9.47 19.37 -36.51
CA SER A 881 8.16 19.49 -35.89
C SER A 881 8.31 19.26 -34.38
N VAL A 882 7.69 20.11 -33.60
CA VAL A 882 7.82 20.07 -32.11
C VAL A 882 6.55 20.61 -31.44
N PRO A 883 6.11 20.03 -30.31
CA PRO A 883 5.05 20.61 -29.51
C PRO A 883 5.56 21.88 -28.83
N VAL A 884 4.77 22.92 -28.80
CA VAL A 884 5.07 24.22 -28.16
C VAL A 884 3.88 24.74 -27.41
N ILE A 885 4.12 25.54 -26.41
CA ILE A 885 3.07 26.30 -25.74
C ILE A 885 3.10 27.73 -26.25
N LYS A 886 2.03 28.16 -26.90
CA LYS A 886 1.84 29.53 -27.34
C LYS A 886 1.07 30.30 -26.29
N TYR A 887 1.64 31.38 -25.79
CA TYR A 887 0.96 32.36 -24.94
C TYR A 887 0.26 33.39 -25.81
N ASP A 888 -1.04 33.58 -25.61
CA ASP A 888 -1.78 34.61 -26.36
C ASP A 888 -1.43 36.02 -25.83
N ARG A 889 -1.68 37.04 -26.67
CA ARG A 889 -1.35 38.42 -26.34
C ARG A 889 -2.25 39.01 -25.27
N ASN A 890 -3.47 38.47 -25.12
CA ASN A 890 -4.48 38.97 -24.21
C ASN A 890 -4.56 38.01 -22.99
N GLY A 891 -3.80 38.30 -21.94
CA GLY A 891 -3.83 37.58 -20.68
C GLY A 891 -2.85 36.42 -20.53
N PHE A 892 -1.90 36.25 -21.44
CA PHE A 892 -0.84 35.21 -21.39
C PHE A 892 -1.35 33.79 -21.11
N LYS A 893 -2.53 33.46 -21.62
CA LYS A 893 -3.07 32.09 -21.46
C LYS A 893 -2.24 31.09 -22.26
N PRO A 894 -1.72 30.04 -21.63
CA PRO A 894 -0.95 29.00 -22.35
C PRO A 894 -1.91 28.17 -23.22
N ARG A 895 -1.57 28.01 -24.49
CA ARG A 895 -2.28 27.15 -25.43
C ARG A 895 -1.32 26.15 -26.05
N PRO A 896 -1.53 24.84 -25.90
CA PRO A 896 -0.71 23.85 -26.59
C PRO A 896 -0.88 24.01 -28.09
N ARG A 897 0.22 23.98 -28.81
CA ARG A 897 0.32 24.09 -30.27
C ARG A 897 1.39 23.14 -30.78
N GLN A 898 1.37 22.93 -32.05
CA GLN A 898 2.45 22.27 -32.76
C GLN A 898 3.12 23.28 -33.68
N LEU A 899 4.43 23.37 -33.61
CA LEU A 899 5.23 24.20 -34.49
C LEU A 899 5.87 23.30 -35.56
N ILE A 900 5.54 23.53 -36.81
CA ILE A 900 6.09 22.79 -37.94
C ILE A 900 6.97 23.76 -38.73
N LEU A 901 8.22 23.39 -38.96
CA LEU A 901 9.14 24.15 -39.80
C LEU A 901 9.37 23.45 -41.13
N THR A 902 9.21 24.18 -42.22
CA THR A 902 9.49 23.71 -43.57
C THR A 902 10.74 24.42 -44.14
N LYS A 903 10.97 24.31 -45.43
CA LYS A 903 12.03 25.10 -46.09
C LYS A 903 11.69 26.60 -46.21
N THR A 904 10.44 26.97 -46.23
CA THR A 904 10.00 28.32 -46.61
C THR A 904 9.26 29.05 -45.50
N ALA A 905 8.61 28.33 -44.60
CA ALA A 905 7.78 28.92 -43.55
C ALA A 905 7.71 28.08 -42.29
N ALA A 906 7.31 28.76 -41.18
CA ALA A 906 6.94 28.12 -39.92
C ALA A 906 5.40 28.11 -39.79
N TYR A 907 4.83 26.99 -39.41
CA TYR A 907 3.42 26.80 -39.21
C TYR A 907 3.12 26.54 -37.75
N VAL A 908 2.17 27.29 -37.20
CA VAL A 908 1.65 27.04 -35.86
C VAL A 908 0.30 26.37 -35.98
N VAL A 909 0.20 25.16 -35.55
CA VAL A 909 -0.97 24.29 -35.70
C VAL A 909 -1.67 24.10 -34.36
N GLU A 910 -2.98 24.08 -34.39
CA GLU A 910 -3.84 23.70 -33.29
C GLU A 910 -4.75 22.58 -33.74
N GLU A 911 -4.65 21.44 -33.08
CA GLU A 911 -5.39 20.24 -33.48
C GLU A 911 -5.21 19.90 -34.97
N ALA A 912 -6.25 20.08 -35.77
CA ALA A 912 -6.24 19.79 -37.22
C ALA A 912 -6.18 21.07 -38.11
N LYS A 913 -5.97 22.24 -37.54
CA LYS A 913 -6.02 23.54 -38.26
C LYS A 913 -4.72 24.31 -38.14
N VAL A 914 -4.21 24.80 -39.27
CA VAL A 914 -3.12 25.76 -39.31
C VAL A 914 -3.64 27.12 -38.87
N LYS A 915 -3.21 27.58 -37.72
CA LYS A 915 -3.60 28.86 -37.11
C LYS A 915 -2.75 30.02 -37.59
N GLN A 916 -1.50 29.79 -37.93
CA GLN A 916 -0.58 30.82 -38.37
C GLN A 916 0.47 30.21 -39.28
N ARG A 917 0.72 30.87 -40.38
CA ARG A 917 1.86 30.63 -41.28
C ARG A 917 2.77 31.85 -41.23
N VAL A 918 4.03 31.66 -40.97
CA VAL A 918 5.05 32.72 -40.95
C VAL A 918 6.13 32.39 -41.96
N SER A 919 6.19 33.17 -43.04
CA SER A 919 7.28 33.03 -44.03
C SER A 919 8.60 33.47 -43.39
N TYR A 920 9.67 32.75 -43.69
CA TYR A 920 10.99 33.11 -43.15
C TYR A 920 11.48 34.46 -43.69
N THR A 921 11.03 34.88 -44.83
CA THR A 921 11.35 36.20 -45.40
C THR A 921 10.76 37.35 -44.57
N SER A 922 9.68 37.08 -43.84
CA SER A 922 9.01 38.09 -42.97
C SER A 922 9.48 38.08 -41.50
N LEU A 923 10.34 37.16 -41.11
CA LEU A 923 10.85 37.05 -39.76
C LEU A 923 11.82 38.20 -39.44
N LYS A 924 11.50 39.01 -38.41
CA LYS A 924 12.36 40.10 -37.89
C LYS A 924 13.37 39.63 -36.88
N GLY A 925 13.20 38.48 -36.23
CA GLY A 925 14.14 37.87 -35.28
C GLY A 925 13.53 36.69 -34.59
N LEU A 926 14.35 35.77 -34.09
CA LEU A 926 14.01 34.69 -33.18
C LEU A 926 14.77 34.96 -31.89
N LYS A 927 14.04 35.11 -30.80
CA LYS A 927 14.62 35.25 -29.46
C LYS A 927 14.22 34.03 -28.63
N SER A 928 15.19 33.24 -28.20
CA SER A 928 14.96 32.19 -27.21
C SER A 928 14.89 32.82 -25.84
N ILE A 929 13.78 32.63 -25.14
CA ILE A 929 13.65 32.93 -23.71
C ILE A 929 13.74 31.59 -22.99
N LYS A 930 14.59 31.53 -21.96
CA LYS A 930 14.76 30.34 -21.07
C LYS A 930 13.47 29.96 -20.43
#